data_1dd87ad366d7be26e5adddcacbe20910
#
_entry.id   1dd87ad366d7be26e5adddcacbe20910
#
_cell.length_a   1.000
_cell.length_b   1.000
_cell.length_c   1.000
_cell.angle_alpha   90.00
_cell.angle_beta   90.00
_cell.angle_gamma   90.00
#
_symmetry.space_group_name_H-M   'P 1'
#
loop_
_entity.id
_entity.type
_entity.pdbx_description
1 polymer ?
#
loop_
_entity_poly.entity_id
_entity_poly.type
_entity_poly.pdbx_seq_one_letter_code
_entity_poly.pdbx_strand_id
1 'polypeptide(L)'
;MKKNTIKVLLLGLAAGISACTTGSRQNMSQERNRYEFSNILNIALTPDSTVHRAGCFTDAGSWMGFTIPQQDKWVNGFCGPFSIDNRIWFAQSIVEASLIGETTAMTPDSASYFPGEVYISSSSGTESISQRMNFINASTALLQIESNSGKGLCFTARQWNNNVHLEAERNIVTARHSNGEIVTLTFDSDITLTCDGKNYVAQTEPGCKKTDIAISFFASEKELPVSEQRIQALLNNPSQELKANADRWNGYLQKILRNDMKPEYDRIAVKSAVTLISNWRTHREGLLHEGVIPSHAVGYFVGFWAWDSWRFSAALASFAPELAKNNIRAMFDYQLPDGMIIDCIYTNSADNNARDSKPPLVCWAVDEIFTHTQDTTFVKEMYPQLLAYYKWWYAKRDHNRNGICEFGSTDGTLEAAAWESGMDNAIRFDNTKMLKNADDAWSMDQESVDLNAYLAYECKLLKKFASLIGISFDGPDYSDKIADYFFDEKIGWFCDRRLSDGSFIEEPGCEGYTPFWVQIASKKQMDKAITLLTDTAKFSTYIPFPTAAADNPKCDPNGYWRGPIWLDQTYQAIKGLRNYGYGKLADQYTEQVFERCQGLKEDAPIHENYGTHNGERLQAPHFSWSSSHLLMMYEDYGK
;
A
#
# COMPACT_ATOMS: atom_id res chain seq x y z
N MET A 1 -54.91 -18.58 15.24
CA MET A 1 -54.94 -19.10 16.61
C MET A 1 -53.53 -19.52 17.03
N LYS A 2 -53.12 -18.96 18.18
CA LYS A 2 -52.02 -19.31 19.09
C LYS A 2 -50.56 -19.39 18.54
N LYS A 3 -49.84 -18.32 18.85
CA LYS A 3 -48.38 -18.22 18.99
C LYS A 3 -47.88 -19.09 20.13
N ASN A 4 -46.74 -19.76 19.98
CA ASN A 4 -45.97 -20.26 21.11
C ASN A 4 -44.55 -19.65 21.04
N THR A 5 -44.30 -18.82 22.03
CA THR A 5 -43.01 -18.19 22.32
C THR A 5 -42.31 -19.05 23.38
N ILE A 6 -41.09 -19.50 23.10
CA ILE A 6 -40.24 -20.16 24.11
C ILE A 6 -39.30 -19.09 24.68
N LYS A 7 -39.46 -18.79 25.97
CA LYS A 7 -38.57 -18.00 26.79
C LYS A 7 -37.48 -18.89 27.38
N VAL A 8 -36.22 -18.56 27.15
CA VAL A 8 -35.10 -19.12 27.90
C VAL A 8 -34.83 -18.21 29.11
N LEU A 9 -34.87 -18.77 30.29
CA LEU A 9 -34.59 -18.14 31.58
C LEU A 9 -33.07 -18.20 31.85
N LEU A 10 -32.42 -17.07 32.03
CA LEU A 10 -31.12 -16.97 32.66
C LEU A 10 -31.30 -16.52 34.11
N LEU A 11 -30.93 -17.39 35.06
CA LEU A 11 -30.82 -17.04 36.47
C LEU A 11 -29.47 -16.37 36.75
N GLY A 12 -29.51 -15.11 37.18
CA GLY A 12 -28.38 -14.39 37.74
C GLY A 12 -28.47 -14.40 39.27
N LEU A 13 -27.38 -14.78 39.93
CA LEU A 13 -27.18 -14.50 41.37
C LEU A 13 -26.57 -13.10 41.54
N ALA A 14 -27.28 -12.22 42.21
CA ALA A 14 -26.79 -10.96 42.71
C ALA A 14 -26.32 -11.11 44.16
N ALA A 15 -25.08 -10.80 44.45
CA ALA A 15 -24.62 -10.48 45.81
C ALA A 15 -24.13 -9.03 45.80
N GLY A 16 -24.84 -8.18 46.50
CA GLY A 16 -24.49 -6.75 46.65
C GLY A 16 -23.40 -6.54 47.68
N ILE A 17 -22.46 -5.66 47.34
CA ILE A 17 -21.69 -4.87 48.31
C ILE A 17 -21.68 -3.44 47.80
N SER A 18 -22.29 -2.54 48.57
CA SER A 18 -22.26 -1.11 48.38
C SER A 18 -20.96 -0.55 48.95
N ALA A 19 -20.16 0.08 48.13
CA ALA A 19 -19.12 0.98 48.58
C ALA A 19 -19.05 2.18 47.60
N CYS A 20 -19.43 3.36 48.10
CA CYS A 20 -19.20 4.63 47.42
C CYS A 20 -17.70 4.89 47.31
N THR A 21 -17.19 4.93 46.07
CA THR A 21 -15.96 5.65 45.75
C THR A 21 -16.18 6.40 44.44
N THR A 22 -15.99 7.70 44.50
CA THR A 22 -15.87 8.59 43.34
C THR A 22 -14.68 8.14 42.52
N GLY A 23 -14.92 7.28 41.52
CA GLY A 23 -13.93 6.78 40.60
C GLY A 23 -14.15 7.42 39.24
N SER A 24 -13.11 8.07 38.73
CA SER A 24 -12.95 8.49 37.34
C SER A 24 -13.50 7.42 36.38
N ARG A 25 -14.38 7.84 35.47
CA ARG A 25 -14.73 7.01 34.29
C ARG A 25 -13.45 6.75 33.48
N GLN A 26 -12.78 5.65 33.75
CA GLN A 26 -11.93 5.04 32.73
C GLN A 26 -12.87 4.58 31.62
N ASN A 27 -12.83 5.27 30.49
CA ASN A 27 -13.30 4.73 29.22
C ASN A 27 -12.50 3.44 28.99
N MET A 28 -13.09 2.30 29.28
CA MET A 28 -12.61 1.03 28.72
C MET A 28 -12.84 1.17 27.21
N SER A 29 -11.79 1.47 26.46
CA SER A 29 -11.80 1.35 25.01
C SER A 29 -12.19 -0.09 24.71
N GLN A 30 -13.29 -0.28 23.99
CA GLN A 30 -13.69 -1.58 23.47
C GLN A 30 -12.52 -2.05 22.59
N GLU A 31 -11.90 -3.17 22.96
CA GLU A 31 -10.81 -3.76 22.17
C GLU A 31 -11.33 -4.04 20.77
N ARG A 32 -10.90 -3.27 19.78
CA ARG A 32 -11.28 -3.41 18.38
C ARG A 32 -10.62 -4.68 17.82
N ASN A 33 -11.40 -5.49 17.10
CA ASN A 33 -10.98 -6.79 16.61
C ASN A 33 -11.00 -6.82 15.07
N ARG A 34 -10.00 -7.45 14.45
CA ARG A 34 -9.89 -7.62 13.00
C ARG A 34 -11.13 -8.24 12.34
N TYR A 35 -11.89 -9.08 13.05
CA TYR A 35 -13.12 -9.70 12.56
C TYR A 35 -14.32 -8.75 12.45
N GLU A 36 -14.23 -7.52 12.95
CA GLU A 36 -15.21 -6.46 12.69
C GLU A 36 -15.16 -5.97 11.23
N PHE A 37 -14.07 -6.25 10.51
CA PHE A 37 -13.80 -5.75 9.16
C PHE A 37 -13.75 -6.86 8.12
N SER A 38 -14.88 -7.56 7.93
CA SER A 38 -15.00 -8.61 6.91
C SER A 38 -15.08 -8.04 5.50
N ASN A 39 -14.58 -8.80 4.52
CA ASN A 39 -14.69 -8.54 3.07
C ASN A 39 -14.27 -7.12 2.64
N ILE A 40 -13.26 -6.58 3.30
CA ILE A 40 -12.83 -5.19 3.10
C ILE A 40 -12.25 -4.97 1.69
N LEU A 41 -11.69 -6.01 1.08
CA LEU A 41 -11.25 -6.07 -0.31
C LEU A 41 -11.98 -7.20 -1.02
N ASN A 42 -12.36 -6.98 -2.28
CA ASN A 42 -12.83 -8.05 -3.14
C ASN A 42 -11.64 -8.70 -3.84
N ILE A 43 -11.31 -9.93 -3.42
CA ILE A 43 -10.26 -10.78 -4.01
C ILE A 43 -10.85 -12.07 -4.59
N ALA A 44 -12.14 -12.09 -4.89
CA ALA A 44 -12.81 -13.24 -5.49
C ALA A 44 -12.37 -13.38 -6.96
N LEU A 45 -11.54 -14.39 -7.23
CA LEU A 45 -11.04 -14.72 -8.55
C LEU A 45 -10.72 -16.22 -8.63
N THR A 46 -11.36 -16.93 -9.56
CA THR A 46 -10.94 -18.28 -9.97
C THR A 46 -10.14 -18.15 -11.26
N PRO A 47 -8.80 -18.25 -11.19
CA PRO A 47 -7.94 -17.98 -12.33
C PRO A 47 -8.00 -19.10 -13.39
N ASP A 48 -7.67 -18.72 -14.60
CA ASP A 48 -7.32 -19.62 -15.70
C ASP A 48 -5.96 -19.22 -16.29
N SER A 49 -5.51 -19.93 -17.31
CA SER A 49 -4.19 -19.73 -17.92
C SER A 49 -4.00 -18.36 -18.60
N THR A 50 -5.04 -17.54 -18.69
CA THR A 50 -5.00 -16.21 -19.34
C THR A 50 -4.90 -15.07 -18.32
N VAL A 51 -5.08 -15.35 -17.03
CA VAL A 51 -5.09 -14.35 -15.98
C VAL A 51 -3.67 -14.06 -15.48
N HIS A 52 -3.16 -12.86 -15.76
CA HIS A 52 -1.83 -12.38 -15.35
C HIS A 52 -1.90 -11.20 -14.37
N ARG A 53 -3.11 -10.74 -14.01
CA ARG A 53 -3.34 -9.67 -13.05
C ARG A 53 -4.32 -10.15 -11.99
N ALA A 54 -3.94 -10.03 -10.73
CA ALA A 54 -4.80 -10.44 -9.62
C ALA A 54 -4.57 -9.57 -8.40
N GLY A 55 -5.67 -9.03 -7.85
CA GLY A 55 -5.71 -8.67 -6.44
C GLY A 55 -5.79 -9.97 -5.63
N CYS A 56 -4.89 -10.16 -4.69
CA CYS A 56 -4.79 -11.39 -3.92
C CYS A 56 -4.63 -11.14 -2.42
N PHE A 57 -4.95 -12.14 -1.62
CA PHE A 57 -4.55 -12.22 -0.22
C PHE A 57 -3.06 -12.50 -0.16
N THR A 58 -2.32 -11.56 0.38
CA THR A 58 -0.89 -11.64 0.67
C THR A 58 -0.60 -10.82 1.91
N ASP A 59 0.33 -11.24 2.75
CA ASP A 59 0.63 -10.63 4.05
C ASP A 59 2.07 -10.93 4.46
N ALA A 60 2.53 -10.34 5.55
CA ALA A 60 3.84 -10.56 6.16
C ALA A 60 5.03 -10.38 5.18
N GLY A 61 4.88 -9.55 4.16
CA GLY A 61 5.93 -9.28 3.18
C GLY A 61 6.13 -10.38 2.13
N SER A 62 5.16 -11.29 1.96
CA SER A 62 5.26 -12.43 1.06
C SER A 62 5.26 -12.03 -0.41
N TRP A 63 6.01 -12.78 -1.22
CA TRP A 63 6.02 -12.73 -2.68
C TRP A 63 5.03 -13.70 -3.32
N MET A 64 4.24 -14.42 -2.54
CA MET A 64 3.11 -15.22 -3.03
C MET A 64 1.77 -14.67 -2.56
N GLY A 65 0.71 -14.96 -3.32
CA GLY A 65 -0.65 -14.60 -2.97
C GLY A 65 -1.67 -15.67 -3.32
N PHE A 66 -2.85 -15.55 -2.74
CA PHE A 66 -3.99 -16.45 -2.98
C PHE A 66 -5.25 -15.64 -3.25
N THR A 67 -6.20 -16.24 -3.98
CA THR A 67 -7.53 -15.65 -4.16
C THR A 67 -8.61 -16.57 -3.59
N ILE A 68 -9.75 -15.97 -3.27
CA ILE A 68 -10.96 -16.70 -2.92
C ILE A 68 -11.64 -17.12 -4.22
N PRO A 69 -12.06 -18.38 -4.39
CA PRO A 69 -12.75 -18.81 -5.61
C PRO A 69 -14.10 -18.08 -5.78
N GLN A 70 -14.44 -17.75 -7.03
CA GLN A 70 -15.75 -17.19 -7.38
C GLN A 70 -16.85 -18.24 -7.18
N GLN A 71 -18.05 -17.81 -6.77
CA GLN A 71 -19.16 -18.74 -6.49
C GLN A 71 -19.59 -19.54 -7.72
N ASP A 72 -19.61 -18.92 -8.89
CA ASP A 72 -19.98 -19.54 -10.16
C ASP A 72 -18.88 -20.43 -10.78
N LYS A 73 -17.66 -20.31 -10.27
CA LYS A 73 -16.47 -21.08 -10.69
C LYS A 73 -15.79 -21.67 -9.45
N TRP A 74 -16.57 -22.23 -8.53
CA TRP A 74 -16.06 -22.71 -7.26
C TRP A 74 -15.06 -23.85 -7.41
N VAL A 75 -13.97 -23.75 -6.66
CA VAL A 75 -13.06 -24.84 -6.33
C VAL A 75 -13.04 -24.96 -4.81
N ASN A 76 -12.94 -26.16 -4.27
CA ASN A 76 -12.99 -26.36 -2.81
C ASN A 76 -11.62 -26.18 -2.16
N GLY A 77 -10.99 -25.03 -2.42
CA GLY A 77 -9.68 -24.61 -1.94
C GLY A 77 -9.43 -23.15 -2.30
N PHE A 78 -8.40 -22.53 -1.72
CA PHE A 78 -7.94 -21.22 -2.15
C PHE A 78 -7.24 -21.34 -3.49
N CYS A 79 -7.48 -20.38 -4.39
CA CYS A 79 -6.84 -20.37 -5.71
C CYS A 79 -5.40 -19.85 -5.60
N GLY A 80 -4.48 -20.51 -6.30
CA GLY A 80 -3.06 -20.21 -6.29
C GLY A 80 -2.17 -21.35 -5.81
N PRO A 81 -0.92 -21.04 -5.35
CA PRO A 81 -0.38 -19.71 -5.16
C PRO A 81 -0.05 -18.97 -6.47
N PHE A 82 -0.02 -17.65 -6.36
CA PHE A 82 0.37 -16.73 -7.40
C PHE A 82 1.72 -16.10 -7.04
N SER A 83 2.74 -16.26 -7.88
CA SER A 83 4.00 -15.54 -7.74
C SER A 83 3.80 -14.09 -8.16
N ILE A 84 3.97 -13.16 -7.22
CA ILE A 84 3.72 -11.72 -7.44
C ILE A 84 4.81 -11.12 -8.32
N ASP A 85 6.05 -11.50 -8.15
CA ASP A 85 7.18 -11.01 -8.94
C ASP A 85 7.12 -11.48 -10.40
N ASN A 86 7.02 -12.79 -10.59
CA ASN A 86 7.06 -13.40 -11.93
C ASN A 86 5.68 -13.51 -12.61
N ARG A 87 4.59 -13.10 -11.96
CA ARG A 87 3.21 -13.13 -12.50
C ARG A 87 2.74 -14.52 -12.90
N ILE A 88 3.06 -15.54 -12.10
CA ILE A 88 2.83 -16.94 -12.39
C ILE A 88 1.87 -17.55 -11.39
N TRP A 89 0.83 -18.21 -11.89
CA TRP A 89 0.01 -19.11 -11.10
C TRP A 89 0.65 -20.50 -11.11
N PHE A 90 0.91 -21.06 -9.94
CA PHE A 90 1.41 -22.44 -9.83
C PHE A 90 0.33 -23.46 -10.18
N ALA A 91 -0.90 -23.21 -9.75
CA ALA A 91 -2.08 -24.01 -10.03
C ALA A 91 -3.34 -23.15 -10.01
N GLN A 92 -4.47 -23.64 -10.46
CA GLN A 92 -5.75 -23.01 -10.17
C GLN A 92 -6.04 -23.08 -8.66
N SER A 93 -5.81 -24.25 -8.04
CA SER A 93 -5.73 -24.44 -6.59
C SER A 93 -4.73 -25.55 -6.30
N ILE A 94 -3.72 -25.26 -5.49
CA ILE A 94 -2.71 -26.28 -5.17
C ILE A 94 -3.18 -27.25 -4.09
N VAL A 95 -4.20 -26.87 -3.30
CA VAL A 95 -4.88 -27.72 -2.30
C VAL A 95 -6.38 -27.59 -2.50
N GLU A 96 -7.00 -28.59 -3.08
CA GLU A 96 -8.45 -28.76 -3.14
C GLU A 96 -8.86 -29.86 -2.17
N ALA A 97 -9.71 -29.54 -1.18
CA ALA A 97 -10.11 -30.47 -0.12
C ALA A 97 -11.43 -31.17 -0.44
N SER A 98 -11.51 -32.46 -0.16
CA SER A 98 -12.72 -33.27 -0.25
C SER A 98 -12.76 -34.31 0.87
N LEU A 99 -13.89 -35.01 1.00
CA LEU A 99 -14.02 -36.13 1.94
C LEU A 99 -13.67 -37.44 1.22
N ILE A 100 -13.00 -38.37 1.91
CA ILE A 100 -12.66 -39.68 1.35
C ILE A 100 -13.94 -40.43 0.97
N GLY A 101 -13.99 -40.92 -0.29
CA GLY A 101 -15.10 -41.67 -0.83
C GLY A 101 -16.37 -40.85 -1.15
N GLU A 102 -16.34 -39.52 -0.97
CA GLU A 102 -17.44 -38.65 -1.40
C GLU A 102 -17.31 -38.34 -2.90
N THR A 103 -18.38 -38.57 -3.65
CA THR A 103 -18.44 -38.29 -5.09
C THR A 103 -19.27 -37.05 -5.44
N THR A 104 -20.03 -36.55 -4.47
CA THR A 104 -20.85 -35.35 -4.63
C THR A 104 -19.99 -34.10 -4.48
N ALA A 105 -20.10 -33.19 -5.44
CA ALA A 105 -19.40 -31.92 -5.36
C ALA A 105 -19.85 -31.12 -4.12
N MET A 106 -18.88 -30.58 -3.39
CA MET A 106 -19.12 -29.64 -2.31
C MET A 106 -19.66 -28.33 -2.86
N THR A 107 -20.71 -27.78 -2.24
CA THR A 107 -21.28 -26.46 -2.59
C THR A 107 -20.75 -25.39 -1.65
N PRO A 108 -20.44 -24.17 -2.16
CA PRO A 108 -19.97 -23.08 -1.31
C PRO A 108 -21.05 -22.62 -0.32
N ASP A 109 -20.68 -22.50 0.95
CA ASP A 109 -21.54 -21.94 2.00
C ASP A 109 -21.15 -20.49 2.31
N SER A 110 -19.86 -20.23 2.51
CA SER A 110 -19.35 -18.90 2.81
C SER A 110 -17.92 -18.69 2.37
N ALA A 111 -17.58 -17.43 2.11
CA ALA A 111 -16.23 -16.98 1.84
C ALA A 111 -16.04 -15.60 2.48
N SER A 112 -14.91 -15.38 3.16
CA SER A 112 -14.63 -14.14 3.86
C SER A 112 -13.15 -13.80 3.83
N TYR A 113 -12.88 -12.51 3.70
CA TYR A 113 -11.57 -11.89 3.87
C TYR A 113 -11.59 -11.06 5.16
N PHE A 114 -10.59 -11.24 6.02
CA PHE A 114 -10.35 -10.40 7.19
C PHE A 114 -8.91 -9.87 7.16
N PRO A 115 -8.58 -8.79 7.86
CA PRO A 115 -7.18 -8.38 7.99
C PRO A 115 -6.30 -9.53 8.49
N GLY A 116 -5.37 -10.00 7.62
CA GLY A 116 -4.45 -11.10 7.89
C GLY A 116 -5.02 -12.51 7.82
N GLU A 117 -6.26 -12.72 7.34
CA GLU A 117 -6.88 -14.04 7.27
C GLU A 117 -7.91 -14.14 6.14
N VAL A 118 -7.96 -15.31 5.50
CA VAL A 118 -9.05 -15.67 4.58
C VAL A 118 -9.71 -16.98 5.03
N TYR A 119 -11.02 -17.08 4.78
CA TYR A 119 -11.84 -18.21 5.18
C TYR A 119 -12.79 -18.61 4.05
N ILE A 120 -12.94 -19.91 3.82
CA ILE A 120 -13.99 -20.50 2.98
C ILE A 120 -14.62 -21.69 3.67
N SER A 121 -15.91 -21.96 3.39
CA SER A 121 -16.58 -23.18 3.77
C SER A 121 -17.49 -23.69 2.67
N SER A 122 -17.67 -25.01 2.66
CA SER A 122 -18.50 -25.72 1.70
C SER A 122 -19.15 -26.94 2.36
N SER A 123 -20.27 -27.36 1.80
CA SER A 123 -21.02 -28.54 2.33
C SER A 123 -21.55 -29.46 1.25
N SER A 124 -21.81 -30.72 1.62
CA SER A 124 -22.52 -31.71 0.84
C SER A 124 -23.45 -32.46 1.80
N GLY A 125 -24.77 -32.25 1.69
CA GLY A 125 -25.76 -32.76 2.64
C GLY A 125 -25.53 -32.23 4.06
N THR A 126 -25.20 -33.11 5.01
CA THR A 126 -24.90 -32.76 6.41
C THR A 126 -23.39 -32.61 6.69
N GLU A 127 -22.57 -32.94 5.72
CA GLU A 127 -21.11 -32.88 5.86
C GLU A 127 -20.57 -31.54 5.37
N SER A 128 -19.56 -31.01 6.06
CA SER A 128 -18.95 -29.72 5.74
C SER A 128 -17.44 -29.76 5.87
N ILE A 129 -16.79 -28.92 5.10
CA ILE A 129 -15.36 -28.59 5.18
C ILE A 129 -15.23 -27.09 5.32
N SER A 130 -14.44 -26.66 6.30
CA SER A 130 -14.01 -25.27 6.43
C SER A 130 -12.50 -25.16 6.27
N GLN A 131 -12.05 -24.07 5.66
CA GLN A 131 -10.66 -23.82 5.38
C GLN A 131 -10.33 -22.38 5.79
N ARG A 132 -9.20 -22.20 6.46
CA ARG A 132 -8.71 -20.92 6.97
C ARG A 132 -7.24 -20.79 6.65
N MET A 133 -6.83 -19.64 6.09
CA MET A 133 -5.44 -19.40 5.74
C MET A 133 -4.93 -18.11 6.38
N ASN A 134 -3.73 -18.17 6.95
CA ASN A 134 -2.99 -17.06 7.52
C ASN A 134 -1.53 -17.11 7.06
N PHE A 135 -0.94 -15.97 6.73
CA PHE A 135 0.52 -15.90 6.58
C PHE A 135 1.19 -15.88 7.94
N ILE A 136 2.14 -16.78 8.14
CA ILE A 136 2.91 -16.90 9.38
C ILE A 136 4.20 -16.06 9.29
N ASN A 137 4.78 -16.02 8.10
CA ASN A 137 5.94 -15.19 7.76
C ASN A 137 5.93 -14.94 6.24
N ALA A 138 6.97 -14.28 5.73
CA ALA A 138 7.08 -13.91 4.33
C ALA A 138 7.10 -15.11 3.36
N SER A 139 7.58 -16.26 3.79
CA SER A 139 7.70 -17.45 2.92
C SER A 139 6.63 -18.51 3.17
N THR A 140 5.84 -18.44 4.24
CA THR A 140 4.94 -19.54 4.64
C THR A 140 3.55 -19.04 5.01
N ALA A 141 2.53 -19.59 4.35
CA ALA A 141 1.14 -19.53 4.76
C ALA A 141 0.72 -20.85 5.43
N LEU A 142 -0.05 -20.78 6.50
CA LEU A 142 -0.65 -21.93 7.17
C LEU A 142 -2.11 -22.06 6.73
N LEU A 143 -2.46 -23.19 6.12
CA LEU A 143 -3.80 -23.58 5.75
C LEU A 143 -4.34 -24.59 6.76
N GLN A 144 -5.36 -24.20 7.50
CA GLN A 144 -6.07 -25.04 8.47
C GLN A 144 -7.37 -25.55 7.84
N ILE A 145 -7.59 -26.85 7.87
CA ILE A 145 -8.75 -27.52 7.28
C ILE A 145 -9.45 -28.33 8.35
N GLU A 146 -10.74 -28.10 8.51
CA GLU A 146 -11.58 -28.82 9.46
C GLU A 146 -12.82 -29.38 8.78
N SER A 147 -13.23 -30.59 9.17
CA SER A 147 -14.48 -31.25 8.74
C SER A 147 -15.29 -31.75 9.91
N ASN A 148 -16.59 -31.70 9.78
CA ASN A 148 -17.52 -32.37 10.72
C ASN A 148 -17.69 -33.87 10.44
N SER A 149 -17.14 -34.37 9.30
CA SER A 149 -17.26 -35.78 8.89
C SER A 149 -16.19 -36.67 9.53
N GLY A 150 -16.56 -37.96 9.77
CA GLY A 150 -15.61 -39.00 10.17
C GLY A 150 -14.98 -39.77 9.01
N LYS A 151 -15.21 -39.37 7.74
CA LYS A 151 -14.70 -40.07 6.54
C LYS A 151 -13.19 -39.89 6.33
N GLY A 152 -12.59 -38.85 6.94
CA GLY A 152 -11.22 -38.39 6.63
C GLY A 152 -11.20 -37.41 5.45
N LEU A 153 -10.04 -36.79 5.23
CA LEU A 153 -9.83 -35.73 4.26
C LEU A 153 -8.98 -36.25 3.09
N CYS A 154 -9.32 -35.79 1.89
CA CYS A 154 -8.57 -36.05 0.67
C CYS A 154 -8.21 -34.71 0.02
N PHE A 155 -6.93 -34.54 -0.35
CA PHE A 155 -6.39 -33.33 -0.94
C PHE A 155 -5.81 -33.63 -2.31
N THR A 156 -6.09 -32.73 -3.27
CA THR A 156 -5.58 -32.82 -4.66
C THR A 156 -5.21 -31.43 -5.16
N ALA A 157 -4.40 -31.35 -6.20
CA ALA A 157 -4.20 -30.11 -6.95
C ALA A 157 -5.16 -30.03 -8.13
N ARG A 158 -5.71 -28.84 -8.39
CA ARG A 158 -6.34 -28.52 -9.68
C ARG A 158 -5.31 -27.78 -10.56
N GLN A 159 -4.54 -28.59 -11.30
CA GLN A 159 -3.37 -28.14 -12.04
C GLN A 159 -3.70 -27.88 -13.50
N TRP A 160 -3.19 -26.77 -14.06
CA TRP A 160 -3.19 -26.51 -15.49
C TRP A 160 -1.85 -25.96 -16.00
N ASN A 161 -0.96 -25.52 -15.12
CA ASN A 161 0.32 -24.94 -15.52
C ASN A 161 1.32 -26.06 -15.88
N ASN A 162 1.59 -26.20 -17.17
CA ASN A 162 2.47 -27.25 -17.69
C ASN A 162 3.96 -27.03 -17.36
N ASN A 163 4.34 -25.85 -16.90
CA ASN A 163 5.70 -25.53 -16.47
C ASN A 163 5.94 -25.85 -14.99
N VAL A 164 4.93 -26.35 -14.27
CA VAL A 164 5.02 -26.82 -12.90
C VAL A 164 5.04 -28.33 -12.87
N HIS A 165 6.07 -28.89 -12.23
CA HIS A 165 6.20 -30.33 -11.98
C HIS A 165 6.03 -30.59 -10.48
N LEU A 166 5.24 -31.62 -10.14
CA LEU A 166 4.98 -32.04 -8.77
C LEU A 166 5.81 -33.28 -8.43
N GLU A 167 6.39 -33.27 -7.25
CA GLU A 167 7.06 -34.42 -6.62
C GLU A 167 6.49 -34.62 -5.23
N ALA A 168 6.52 -35.87 -4.73
CA ALA A 168 6.00 -36.17 -3.40
C ALA A 168 6.96 -37.09 -2.66
N GLU A 169 7.28 -36.71 -1.43
CA GLU A 169 8.11 -37.51 -0.51
C GLU A 169 7.58 -37.40 0.91
N ARG A 170 7.31 -38.54 1.57
CA ARG A 170 6.74 -38.60 2.94
C ARG A 170 5.44 -37.84 3.05
N ASN A 171 5.43 -36.74 3.83
CA ASN A 171 4.29 -35.83 4.00
C ASN A 171 4.47 -34.49 3.28
N ILE A 172 5.34 -34.43 2.26
CA ILE A 172 5.67 -33.21 1.52
C ILE A 172 5.34 -33.40 0.05
N VAL A 173 4.62 -32.42 -0.54
CA VAL A 173 4.50 -32.23 -1.97
C VAL A 173 5.34 -31.02 -2.36
N THR A 174 6.17 -31.15 -3.37
CA THR A 174 7.03 -30.08 -3.91
C THR A 174 6.58 -29.75 -5.34
N ALA A 175 6.18 -28.52 -5.58
CA ALA A 175 5.83 -27.98 -6.88
C ALA A 175 6.97 -27.11 -7.39
N ARG A 176 7.62 -27.52 -8.50
CA ARG A 176 8.77 -26.82 -9.11
C ARG A 176 8.34 -26.17 -10.42
N HIS A 177 8.46 -24.88 -10.51
CA HIS A 177 8.27 -24.18 -11.78
C HIS A 177 9.58 -24.10 -12.56
N SER A 178 9.49 -24.13 -13.89
CA SER A 178 10.67 -24.13 -14.79
C SER A 178 11.56 -22.88 -14.69
N ASN A 179 11.10 -21.79 -14.08
CA ASN A 179 11.90 -20.59 -13.79
C ASN A 179 12.76 -20.70 -12.52
N GLY A 180 12.64 -21.80 -11.76
CA GLY A 180 13.38 -22.06 -10.54
C GLY A 180 12.61 -21.78 -9.23
N GLU A 181 11.46 -21.14 -9.28
CA GLU A 181 10.60 -20.94 -8.11
C GLU A 181 9.97 -22.25 -7.65
N ILE A 182 9.80 -22.40 -6.33
CA ILE A 182 9.34 -23.64 -5.71
C ILE A 182 8.26 -23.33 -4.67
N VAL A 183 7.23 -24.17 -4.66
CA VAL A 183 6.21 -24.21 -3.59
C VAL A 183 6.23 -25.59 -2.94
N THR A 184 6.23 -25.65 -1.61
CA THR A 184 6.07 -26.89 -0.88
C THR A 184 4.78 -26.91 -0.08
N LEU A 185 4.15 -28.07 -0.01
CA LEU A 185 3.02 -28.38 0.89
C LEU A 185 3.52 -29.38 1.90
N THR A 186 3.59 -29.02 3.18
CA THR A 186 3.97 -29.93 4.26
C THR A 186 2.74 -30.18 5.14
N PHE A 187 2.34 -31.43 5.27
CA PHE A 187 1.17 -31.85 6.06
C PHE A 187 1.61 -32.16 7.50
N ASP A 188 0.76 -31.81 8.48
CA ASP A 188 1.01 -32.06 9.93
C ASP A 188 0.66 -33.48 10.38
N SER A 189 -0.11 -34.21 9.59
CA SER A 189 -0.66 -35.51 9.91
C SER A 189 -0.04 -36.61 9.03
N ASP A 190 -0.13 -37.87 9.51
CA ASP A 190 0.17 -39.02 8.68
C ASP A 190 -0.81 -39.10 7.51
N ILE A 191 -0.25 -39.13 6.30
CA ILE A 191 -1.01 -39.15 5.06
C ILE A 191 -0.51 -40.28 4.15
N THR A 192 -1.45 -40.87 3.38
CA THR A 192 -1.10 -41.68 2.23
C THR A 192 -0.96 -40.74 1.02
N LEU A 193 0.24 -40.66 0.45
CA LEU A 193 0.59 -39.72 -0.61
C LEU A 193 1.02 -40.42 -1.89
N THR A 194 0.38 -40.06 -3.02
CA THR A 194 0.76 -40.49 -4.36
C THR A 194 0.89 -39.26 -5.29
N CYS A 195 1.80 -39.35 -6.25
CA CYS A 195 2.05 -38.27 -7.22
C CYS A 195 2.44 -38.83 -8.60
N ASP A 196 1.89 -38.24 -9.68
CA ASP A 196 2.18 -38.61 -11.07
C ASP A 196 3.00 -37.56 -11.83
N GLY A 197 3.51 -36.55 -11.13
CA GLY A 197 4.26 -35.42 -11.71
C GLY A 197 3.40 -34.23 -12.13
N LYS A 198 2.08 -34.38 -12.26
CA LYS A 198 1.12 -33.30 -12.57
C LYS A 198 0.08 -33.13 -11.49
N ASN A 199 -0.30 -34.23 -10.82
CA ASN A 199 -1.26 -34.26 -9.75
C ASN A 199 -0.71 -35.07 -8.59
N TYR A 200 -1.23 -34.78 -7.40
CA TYR A 200 -1.02 -35.60 -6.22
C TYR A 200 -2.38 -35.96 -5.61
N VAL A 201 -2.41 -37.01 -4.85
CA VAL A 201 -3.50 -37.37 -3.95
C VAL A 201 -2.90 -37.63 -2.58
N ALA A 202 -3.34 -36.84 -1.61
CA ALA A 202 -2.99 -37.00 -0.20
C ALA A 202 -4.25 -37.33 0.60
N GLN A 203 -4.23 -38.40 1.38
CA GLN A 203 -5.37 -38.85 2.18
C GLN A 203 -4.95 -39.02 3.63
N THR A 204 -5.74 -38.47 4.55
CA THR A 204 -5.61 -38.73 5.99
C THR A 204 -6.21 -40.10 6.35
N GLU A 205 -5.90 -40.58 7.54
CA GLU A 205 -6.61 -41.72 8.10
C GLU A 205 -8.11 -41.44 8.30
N PRO A 206 -8.98 -42.45 8.18
CA PRO A 206 -10.39 -42.33 8.56
C PRO A 206 -10.52 -41.86 10.02
N GLY A 207 -11.46 -40.95 10.26
CA GLY A 207 -11.65 -40.33 11.59
C GLY A 207 -10.88 -39.01 11.78
N CYS A 208 -9.91 -38.71 10.93
CA CYS A 208 -9.22 -37.41 10.95
C CYS A 208 -10.18 -36.31 10.49
N LYS A 209 -10.38 -35.32 11.36
CA LYS A 209 -11.30 -34.20 11.12
C LYS A 209 -10.59 -32.88 10.93
N LYS A 210 -9.29 -32.85 11.18
CA LYS A 210 -8.48 -31.62 11.11
C LYS A 210 -7.10 -31.94 10.52
N THR A 211 -6.60 -31.07 9.66
CA THR A 211 -5.24 -31.13 9.12
C THR A 211 -4.74 -29.70 8.89
N ASP A 212 -3.56 -29.43 9.37
CA ASP A 212 -2.83 -28.19 9.11
C ASP A 212 -1.80 -28.44 7.99
N ILE A 213 -1.76 -27.54 6.99
CA ILE A 213 -0.82 -27.63 5.84
C ILE A 213 0.00 -26.34 5.79
N ALA A 214 1.32 -26.46 5.89
CA ALA A 214 2.21 -25.35 5.63
C ALA A 214 2.47 -25.24 4.12
N ILE A 215 2.10 -24.11 3.52
CA ILE A 215 2.36 -23.78 2.10
C ILE A 215 3.52 -22.79 2.09
N SER A 216 4.69 -23.22 1.60
CA SER A 216 5.90 -22.39 1.61
C SER A 216 6.39 -22.10 0.20
N PHE A 217 6.85 -20.87 -0.02
CA PHE A 217 7.34 -20.34 -1.30
C PHE A 217 8.82 -20.00 -1.21
N PHE A 218 9.58 -20.43 -2.20
CA PHE A 218 11.02 -20.22 -2.30
C PHE A 218 11.39 -19.71 -3.69
N ALA A 219 12.31 -18.75 -3.73
CA ALA A 219 12.84 -18.22 -5.00
C ALA A 219 13.75 -19.23 -5.69
N SER A 220 14.39 -20.16 -4.96
CA SER A 220 15.32 -21.15 -5.50
C SER A 220 15.52 -22.36 -4.57
N GLU A 221 16.10 -23.43 -5.13
CA GLU A 221 16.51 -24.66 -4.40
C GLU A 221 17.41 -24.40 -3.17
N LYS A 222 18.16 -23.32 -3.18
CA LYS A 222 19.13 -23.02 -2.09
C LYS A 222 18.42 -22.72 -0.76
N GLU A 223 17.16 -22.30 -0.82
CA GLU A 223 16.37 -21.92 0.35
C GLU A 223 15.69 -23.10 1.04
N LEU A 224 15.49 -24.23 0.33
CA LEU A 224 14.76 -25.41 0.82
C LEU A 224 15.35 -26.04 2.09
N PRO A 225 16.66 -26.34 2.19
CA PRO A 225 17.20 -27.10 3.31
C PRO A 225 17.11 -26.40 4.67
N VAL A 226 17.11 -25.05 4.65
CA VAL A 226 17.06 -24.22 5.87
C VAL A 226 15.65 -24.15 6.46
N SER A 227 14.63 -24.43 5.65
CA SER A 227 13.22 -24.22 6.01
C SER A 227 12.53 -25.44 6.63
N GLU A 228 12.96 -26.67 6.32
CA GLU A 228 12.27 -27.90 6.78
C GLU A 228 12.09 -27.95 8.30
N GLN A 229 13.15 -27.70 9.08
CA GLN A 229 13.07 -27.72 10.54
C GLN A 229 12.12 -26.67 11.09
N ARG A 230 12.09 -25.47 10.48
CA ARG A 230 11.18 -24.39 10.89
C ARG A 230 9.72 -24.74 10.59
N ILE A 231 9.46 -25.35 9.44
CA ILE A 231 8.12 -25.79 9.04
C ILE A 231 7.60 -26.89 9.97
N GLN A 232 8.44 -27.87 10.34
CA GLN A 232 8.07 -28.91 11.29
C GLN A 232 7.79 -28.31 12.69
N ALA A 233 8.60 -27.37 13.14
CA ALA A 233 8.37 -26.68 14.40
C ALA A 233 7.05 -25.89 14.40
N LEU A 234 6.72 -25.22 13.30
CA LEU A 234 5.47 -24.52 13.07
C LEU A 234 4.27 -25.48 13.17
N LEU A 235 4.30 -26.58 12.43
CA LEU A 235 3.21 -27.56 12.41
C LEU A 235 3.01 -28.26 13.77
N ASN A 236 4.08 -28.41 14.55
CA ASN A 236 4.00 -28.96 15.91
C ASN A 236 3.33 -27.98 16.90
N ASN A 237 3.37 -26.68 16.67
CA ASN A 237 2.75 -25.68 17.55
C ASN A 237 2.26 -24.44 16.75
N PRO A 238 1.25 -24.60 15.88
CA PRO A 238 0.77 -23.49 15.03
C PRO A 238 0.09 -22.38 15.83
N SER A 239 -0.42 -22.67 17.03
CA SER A 239 -1.20 -21.72 17.83
C SER A 239 -0.40 -20.47 18.22
N GLN A 240 0.91 -20.60 18.46
CA GLN A 240 1.76 -19.47 18.80
C GLN A 240 1.88 -18.49 17.63
N GLU A 241 2.13 -19.01 16.43
CA GLU A 241 2.31 -18.20 15.23
C GLU A 241 1.00 -17.56 14.76
N LEU A 242 -0.11 -18.32 14.83
CA LEU A 242 -1.44 -17.79 14.54
C LEU A 242 -1.81 -16.64 15.50
N LYS A 243 -1.48 -16.81 16.79
CA LYS A 243 -1.66 -15.74 17.78
C LYS A 243 -0.78 -14.53 17.46
N ALA A 244 0.47 -14.73 17.10
CA ALA A 244 1.37 -13.62 16.72
C ALA A 244 0.85 -12.83 15.52
N ASN A 245 0.32 -13.50 14.49
CA ASN A 245 -0.35 -12.85 13.36
C ASN A 245 -1.59 -12.03 13.81
N ALA A 246 -2.44 -12.62 14.64
CA ALA A 246 -3.62 -11.94 15.16
C ALA A 246 -3.25 -10.73 16.03
N ASP A 247 -2.26 -10.87 16.91
CA ASP A 247 -1.78 -9.79 17.78
C ASP A 247 -1.16 -8.64 16.94
N ARG A 248 -0.44 -8.95 15.87
CA ARG A 248 0.12 -7.96 14.95
C ARG A 248 -1.00 -7.13 14.30
N TRP A 249 -2.01 -7.77 13.73
CA TRP A 249 -3.13 -7.08 13.10
C TRP A 249 -3.97 -6.28 14.10
N ASN A 250 -4.30 -6.86 15.25
CA ASN A 250 -5.01 -6.13 16.30
C ASN A 250 -4.19 -4.94 16.82
N GLY A 251 -2.86 -5.09 16.91
CA GLY A 251 -1.95 -4.01 17.25
C GLY A 251 -1.93 -2.88 16.21
N TYR A 252 -2.00 -3.19 14.91
CA TYR A 252 -2.16 -2.19 13.86
C TYR A 252 -3.49 -1.44 14.01
N LEU A 253 -4.59 -2.18 14.17
CA LEU A 253 -5.92 -1.57 14.32
C LEU A 253 -6.03 -0.66 15.54
N GLN A 254 -5.45 -1.04 16.68
CA GLN A 254 -5.42 -0.22 17.89
C GLN A 254 -4.67 1.11 17.71
N LYS A 255 -3.63 1.14 16.87
CA LYS A 255 -2.87 2.34 16.57
C LYS A 255 -3.55 3.26 15.56
N ILE A 256 -4.27 2.70 14.60
CA ILE A 256 -4.91 3.42 13.50
C ILE A 256 -6.28 3.96 13.93
N LEU A 257 -7.11 3.12 14.56
CA LEU A 257 -8.52 3.42 14.78
C LEU A 257 -8.73 4.45 15.89
N ARG A 258 -9.60 5.39 15.62
CA ARG A 258 -10.03 6.45 16.54
C ARG A 258 -11.42 6.12 17.10
N ASN A 259 -11.71 6.59 18.32
CA ASN A 259 -13.00 6.36 18.99
C ASN A 259 -14.11 7.37 18.61
N ASP A 260 -13.74 8.42 17.87
CA ASP A 260 -14.62 9.54 17.51
C ASP A 260 -15.03 9.53 16.04
N MET A 261 -14.69 8.45 15.30
CA MET A 261 -14.98 8.33 13.87
C MET A 261 -16.26 7.51 13.60
N LYS A 262 -16.84 7.73 12.42
CA LYS A 262 -17.95 6.90 11.92
C LYS A 262 -17.41 5.51 11.54
N PRO A 263 -18.19 4.42 11.74
CA PRO A 263 -17.76 3.05 11.36
C PRO A 263 -17.36 2.91 9.88
N GLU A 264 -18.02 3.65 8.99
CA GLU A 264 -17.70 3.66 7.55
C GLU A 264 -16.32 4.26 7.28
N TYR A 265 -15.89 5.24 8.06
CA TYR A 265 -14.58 5.87 7.93
C TYR A 265 -13.50 4.98 8.58
N ASP A 266 -13.81 4.31 9.70
CA ASP A 266 -12.95 3.25 10.26
C ASP A 266 -12.66 2.17 9.21
N ARG A 267 -13.69 1.77 8.44
CA ARG A 267 -13.53 0.80 7.36
C ARG A 267 -12.57 1.29 6.27
N ILE A 268 -12.59 2.57 5.91
CA ILE A 268 -11.64 3.17 4.95
C ILE A 268 -10.22 3.12 5.50
N ALA A 269 -10.02 3.49 6.76
CA ALA A 269 -8.71 3.45 7.41
C ALA A 269 -8.14 2.02 7.47
N VAL A 270 -8.95 1.04 7.86
CA VAL A 270 -8.54 -0.37 7.89
C VAL A 270 -8.25 -0.89 6.48
N LYS A 271 -9.07 -0.55 5.47
CA LYS A 271 -8.83 -0.88 4.07
C LYS A 271 -7.49 -0.31 3.58
N SER A 272 -7.16 0.92 3.97
CA SER A 272 -5.90 1.57 3.65
C SER A 272 -4.70 0.82 4.25
N ALA A 273 -4.77 0.47 5.53
CA ALA A 273 -3.74 -0.32 6.18
C ALA A 273 -3.59 -1.73 5.57
N VAL A 274 -4.71 -2.39 5.29
CA VAL A 274 -4.72 -3.71 4.61
C VAL A 274 -4.06 -3.62 3.23
N THR A 275 -4.33 -2.56 2.46
CA THR A 275 -3.71 -2.36 1.14
C THR A 275 -2.20 -2.17 1.27
N LEU A 276 -1.73 -1.32 2.19
CA LEU A 276 -0.30 -1.10 2.43
C LEU A 276 0.42 -2.39 2.85
N ILE A 277 -0.15 -3.15 3.78
CA ILE A 277 0.45 -4.41 4.26
C ILE A 277 0.37 -5.51 3.18
N SER A 278 -0.69 -5.56 2.36
CA SER A 278 -0.76 -6.46 1.21
C SER A 278 0.28 -6.12 0.12
N ASN A 279 0.80 -4.90 0.09
CA ASN A 279 1.85 -4.46 -0.82
C ASN A 279 3.25 -4.45 -0.18
N TRP A 280 3.39 -4.79 1.08
CA TRP A 280 4.68 -5.03 1.72
C TRP A 280 5.38 -6.24 1.09
N ARG A 281 6.68 -6.09 0.76
CA ARG A 281 7.56 -7.14 0.23
C ARG A 281 8.84 -7.19 1.03
N THR A 282 9.25 -8.39 1.42
CA THR A 282 10.56 -8.62 2.04
C THR A 282 11.68 -8.50 1.01
N HIS A 283 12.91 -8.31 1.50
CA HIS A 283 14.11 -8.29 0.66
C HIS A 283 14.17 -9.54 -0.23
N ARG A 284 14.58 -9.34 -1.48
CA ARG A 284 14.77 -10.41 -2.48
C ARG A 284 15.71 -9.91 -3.57
N GLU A 285 16.79 -10.65 -3.84
CA GLU A 285 17.77 -10.32 -4.91
C GLU A 285 18.25 -8.86 -4.86
N GLY A 286 17.91 -8.05 -5.87
CA GLY A 286 18.26 -6.63 -5.94
C GLY A 286 17.57 -5.74 -4.92
N LEU A 287 16.50 -6.15 -4.28
CA LEU A 287 15.87 -5.42 -3.18
C LEU A 287 16.52 -5.83 -1.86
N LEU A 288 17.45 -5.00 -1.36
CA LEU A 288 18.31 -5.33 -0.21
C LEU A 288 17.61 -5.12 1.13
N HIS A 289 16.63 -4.23 1.19
CA HIS A 289 15.72 -4.05 2.32
C HIS A 289 14.27 -4.36 1.91
N GLU A 290 13.42 -4.59 2.90
CA GLU A 290 11.99 -4.68 2.71
C GLU A 290 11.37 -3.31 2.41
N GLY A 291 10.25 -3.29 1.69
CA GLY A 291 9.54 -2.08 1.35
C GLY A 291 8.12 -2.35 0.89
N VAL A 292 7.46 -1.32 0.39
CA VAL A 292 6.09 -1.39 -0.12
C VAL A 292 6.08 -1.05 -1.60
N ILE A 293 5.45 -1.92 -2.40
CA ILE A 293 5.23 -1.70 -3.83
C ILE A 293 3.95 -0.87 -4.05
N PRO A 294 3.81 -0.16 -5.17
CA PRO A 294 2.58 0.57 -5.49
C PRO A 294 1.35 -0.33 -5.58
N SER A 295 1.44 -1.49 -6.25
CA SER A 295 0.34 -2.45 -6.37
C SER A 295 0.82 -3.85 -6.73
N HIS A 296 0.45 -4.84 -5.93
CA HIS A 296 0.69 -6.26 -6.27
C HIS A 296 -0.19 -6.78 -7.41
N ALA A 297 -1.26 -6.08 -7.75
CA ALA A 297 -2.19 -6.51 -8.81
C ALA A 297 -1.68 -6.24 -10.23
N VAL A 298 -0.68 -5.36 -10.41
CA VAL A 298 -0.17 -4.91 -11.71
C VAL A 298 1.32 -5.19 -11.85
N GLY A 299 1.74 -5.87 -12.91
CA GLY A 299 3.09 -6.41 -13.05
C GLY A 299 4.22 -5.36 -13.07
N TYR A 300 4.03 -4.20 -13.68
CA TYR A 300 5.05 -3.16 -13.69
C TYR A 300 5.19 -2.43 -12.35
N PHE A 301 4.26 -2.61 -11.40
CA PHE A 301 4.30 -2.02 -10.07
C PHE A 301 4.89 -2.92 -8.98
N VAL A 302 5.71 -3.92 -9.34
CA VAL A 302 6.34 -4.84 -8.36
C VAL A 302 7.72 -4.39 -7.87
N GLY A 303 8.15 -3.16 -8.22
CA GLY A 303 9.35 -2.50 -7.68
C GLY A 303 9.04 -1.46 -6.60
N PHE A 304 10.07 -0.76 -6.11
CA PHE A 304 9.94 0.38 -5.21
C PHE A 304 10.26 1.67 -5.96
N TRP A 305 9.33 2.62 -5.97
CA TRP A 305 9.52 3.97 -6.50
C TRP A 305 9.90 4.93 -5.36
N ALA A 306 10.80 5.88 -5.63
CA ALA A 306 11.35 6.75 -4.60
C ALA A 306 10.26 7.58 -3.90
N TRP A 307 9.55 8.46 -4.60
CA TRP A 307 8.59 9.32 -3.92
C TRP A 307 7.32 8.61 -3.42
N ASP A 308 6.97 7.46 -4.01
CA ASP A 308 5.98 6.51 -3.48
C ASP A 308 6.41 6.01 -2.11
N SER A 309 7.67 5.59 -2.00
CA SER A 309 8.26 5.09 -0.76
C SER A 309 8.22 6.14 0.36
N TRP A 310 8.43 7.42 0.04
CA TRP A 310 8.31 8.50 1.02
C TRP A 310 6.89 8.60 1.59
N ARG A 311 5.86 8.54 0.75
CA ARG A 311 4.45 8.60 1.14
C ARG A 311 4.02 7.36 1.92
N PHE A 312 4.45 6.18 1.46
CA PHE A 312 4.15 4.93 2.17
C PHE A 312 4.77 4.94 3.57
N SER A 313 6.03 5.38 3.68
CA SER A 313 6.73 5.46 4.96
C SER A 313 6.08 6.46 5.92
N ALA A 314 5.62 7.61 5.42
CA ALA A 314 4.90 8.57 6.23
C ALA A 314 3.60 7.98 6.81
N ALA A 315 2.82 7.26 6.00
CA ALA A 315 1.59 6.62 6.47
C ALA A 315 1.84 5.43 7.41
N LEU A 316 2.89 4.62 7.14
CA LEU A 316 3.27 3.47 7.97
C LEU A 316 3.85 3.89 9.33
N ALA A 317 4.37 5.11 9.46
CA ALA A 317 5.05 5.60 10.65
C ALA A 317 4.22 5.43 11.93
N SER A 318 2.90 5.62 11.83
CA SER A 318 1.98 5.54 12.96
C SER A 318 1.76 4.11 13.48
N PHE A 319 1.80 3.09 12.62
CA PHE A 319 1.41 1.73 13.01
C PHE A 319 2.47 0.64 12.73
N ALA A 320 3.33 0.82 11.71
CA ALA A 320 4.38 -0.11 11.31
C ALA A 320 5.73 0.61 11.08
N PRO A 321 6.30 1.31 12.09
CA PRO A 321 7.45 2.20 11.91
C PRO A 321 8.72 1.50 11.44
N GLU A 322 8.95 0.22 11.78
CA GLU A 322 10.14 -0.50 11.31
C GLU A 322 10.07 -0.77 9.80
N LEU A 323 8.89 -1.13 9.28
CA LEU A 323 8.67 -1.23 7.84
C LEU A 323 8.86 0.13 7.16
N ALA A 324 8.38 1.23 7.77
CA ALA A 324 8.59 2.58 7.26
C ALA A 324 10.07 2.93 7.13
N LYS A 325 10.90 2.62 8.14
CA LYS A 325 12.35 2.83 8.12
C LYS A 325 13.04 2.02 7.04
N ASN A 326 12.69 0.73 6.91
CA ASN A 326 13.29 -0.16 5.91
C ASN A 326 12.90 0.23 4.48
N ASN A 327 11.68 0.70 4.28
CA ASN A 327 11.22 1.23 2.99
C ASN A 327 12.03 2.48 2.56
N ILE A 328 12.43 3.34 3.50
CA ILE A 328 13.38 4.43 3.24
C ILE A 328 14.77 3.86 2.88
N ARG A 329 15.32 2.96 3.71
CA ARG A 329 16.65 2.36 3.47
C ARG A 329 16.75 1.71 2.10
N ALA A 330 15.69 1.00 1.66
CA ALA A 330 15.64 0.33 0.37
C ALA A 330 15.96 1.26 -0.81
N MET A 331 15.43 2.48 -0.82
CA MET A 331 15.74 3.45 -1.87
C MET A 331 17.17 3.98 -1.77
N PHE A 332 17.69 4.14 -0.55
CA PHE A 332 19.05 4.63 -0.32
C PHE A 332 20.14 3.57 -0.55
N ASP A 333 19.79 2.28 -0.66
CA ASP A 333 20.72 1.23 -1.11
C ASP A 333 21.28 1.52 -2.50
N TYR A 334 20.55 2.27 -3.32
CA TYR A 334 20.91 2.63 -4.69
C TYR A 334 21.20 4.14 -4.88
N GLN A 335 21.47 4.85 -3.78
CA GLN A 335 21.92 6.24 -3.89
C GLN A 335 23.22 6.32 -4.70
N LEU A 336 23.25 7.15 -5.74
CA LEU A 336 24.44 7.34 -6.56
C LEU A 336 25.51 8.15 -5.81
N PRO A 337 26.80 8.06 -6.21
CA PRO A 337 27.91 8.73 -5.54
C PRO A 337 27.80 10.26 -5.49
N ASP A 338 27.06 10.88 -6.42
CA ASP A 338 26.79 12.32 -6.46
C ASP A 338 25.60 12.74 -5.58
N GLY A 339 24.89 11.77 -4.99
CA GLY A 339 23.77 11.98 -4.09
C GLY A 339 22.40 11.71 -4.68
N MET A 340 22.28 11.45 -5.99
CA MET A 340 21.00 11.15 -6.64
C MET A 340 20.35 9.90 -6.04
N ILE A 341 19.05 9.96 -5.78
CA ILE A 341 18.21 8.78 -5.59
C ILE A 341 17.55 8.46 -6.94
N ILE A 342 17.69 7.22 -7.40
CA ILE A 342 17.11 6.79 -8.68
C ILE A 342 15.60 6.62 -8.58
N ASP A 343 14.91 6.69 -9.71
CA ASP A 343 13.45 6.65 -9.81
C ASP A 343 12.84 5.43 -9.15
N CYS A 344 13.22 4.23 -9.59
CA CYS A 344 12.69 2.99 -9.06
C CYS A 344 13.72 1.85 -9.09
N ILE A 345 13.49 0.86 -8.20
CA ILE A 345 14.34 -0.33 -8.04
C ILE A 345 13.48 -1.60 -8.06
N TYR A 346 14.08 -2.69 -8.56
CA TYR A 346 13.42 -3.98 -8.75
C TYR A 346 14.23 -5.13 -8.17
N THR A 347 13.62 -6.30 -8.06
CA THR A 347 14.31 -7.57 -7.73
C THR A 347 15.46 -7.85 -8.69
N ASN A 348 15.26 -7.66 -10.00
CA ASN A 348 16.34 -7.61 -10.97
C ASN A 348 16.91 -6.20 -11.05
N SER A 349 18.08 -5.96 -10.48
CA SER A 349 18.72 -4.64 -10.48
C SER A 349 19.07 -4.09 -11.87
N ALA A 350 19.07 -4.93 -12.92
CA ALA A 350 19.24 -4.47 -14.31
C ALA A 350 18.01 -3.68 -14.82
N ASP A 351 16.86 -3.81 -14.18
CA ASP A 351 15.63 -3.10 -14.52
C ASP A 351 15.47 -1.78 -13.73
N ASN A 352 16.42 -1.45 -12.85
CA ASN A 352 16.43 -0.20 -12.10
C ASN A 352 16.47 1.01 -13.04
N ASN A 353 15.64 2.04 -12.76
CA ASN A 353 15.60 3.25 -13.57
C ASN A 353 16.42 4.37 -12.91
N ALA A 354 17.52 4.77 -13.55
CA ALA A 354 18.36 5.91 -13.16
C ALA A 354 18.33 7.05 -14.19
N ARG A 355 17.33 7.07 -15.09
CA ARG A 355 17.16 8.15 -16.09
C ARG A 355 16.69 9.46 -15.44
N ASP A 356 16.08 9.36 -14.29
CA ASP A 356 15.51 10.44 -13.52
C ASP A 356 15.52 10.11 -12.02
N SER A 357 15.23 11.11 -11.20
CA SER A 357 14.94 10.97 -9.78
C SER A 357 13.40 11.09 -9.55
N LYS A 358 13.01 11.39 -8.33
CA LYS A 358 11.61 11.71 -7.96
C LYS A 358 11.56 12.89 -6.99
N PRO A 359 10.42 13.59 -6.86
CA PRO A 359 10.30 14.76 -5.99
C PRO A 359 10.86 14.52 -4.58
N PRO A 360 11.63 15.47 -4.03
CA PRO A 360 12.31 15.32 -2.74
C PRO A 360 11.36 15.54 -1.58
N LEU A 361 10.87 14.45 -1.00
CA LEU A 361 9.96 14.41 0.15
C LEU A 361 10.42 13.45 1.25
N VAL A 362 11.67 12.98 1.17
CA VAL A 362 12.16 11.95 2.08
C VAL A 362 12.34 12.47 3.51
N CYS A 363 12.76 13.72 3.71
CA CYS A 363 12.87 14.29 5.06
C CYS A 363 11.50 14.41 5.73
N TRP A 364 10.43 14.69 4.98
CA TRP A 364 9.08 14.61 5.53
C TRP A 364 8.74 13.20 6.04
N ALA A 365 9.02 12.16 5.27
CA ALA A 365 8.79 10.78 5.71
C ALA A 365 9.62 10.42 6.97
N VAL A 366 10.88 10.85 7.03
CA VAL A 366 11.75 10.68 8.21
C VAL A 366 11.22 11.48 9.41
N ASP A 367 10.65 12.67 9.19
CA ASP A 367 10.04 13.47 10.26
C ASP A 367 8.75 12.84 10.82
N GLU A 368 7.93 12.25 9.97
CA GLU A 368 6.76 11.46 10.41
C GLU A 368 7.20 10.24 11.23
N ILE A 369 8.21 9.48 10.77
CA ILE A 369 8.79 8.37 11.53
C ILE A 369 9.31 8.86 12.89
N PHE A 370 10.08 9.96 12.91
CA PHE A 370 10.59 10.55 14.16
C PHE A 370 9.47 11.01 15.08
N THR A 371 8.42 11.61 14.55
CA THR A 371 7.27 12.10 15.32
C THR A 371 6.59 10.96 16.09
N HIS A 372 6.43 9.79 15.45
CA HIS A 372 5.80 8.63 16.08
C HIS A 372 6.73 7.78 16.95
N THR A 373 8.05 7.77 16.68
CA THR A 373 8.99 6.85 17.35
C THR A 373 9.96 7.54 18.29
N GLN A 374 10.22 8.82 18.10
CA GLN A 374 11.28 9.62 18.76
C GLN A 374 12.70 9.00 18.55
N ASP A 375 12.90 8.23 17.45
CA ASP A 375 14.14 7.53 17.14
C ASP A 375 15.18 8.47 16.51
N THR A 376 15.99 9.11 17.34
CA THR A 376 17.11 9.94 16.90
C THR A 376 18.24 9.14 16.25
N THR A 377 18.32 7.83 16.52
CA THR A 377 19.35 6.96 15.92
C THR A 377 19.09 6.82 14.43
N PHE A 378 17.85 6.59 14.04
CA PHE A 378 17.47 6.54 12.62
C PHE A 378 17.71 7.89 11.92
N VAL A 379 17.34 9.01 12.54
CA VAL A 379 17.63 10.34 11.99
C VAL A 379 19.13 10.53 11.77
N LYS A 380 19.96 10.15 12.75
CA LYS A 380 21.43 10.24 12.65
C LYS A 380 22.01 9.34 11.57
N GLU A 381 21.46 8.13 11.41
CA GLU A 381 21.82 7.18 10.36
C GLU A 381 21.60 7.78 8.96
N MET A 382 20.40 8.34 8.73
CA MET A 382 19.98 8.80 7.41
C MET A 382 20.49 10.19 7.02
N TYR A 383 20.81 11.05 8.00
CA TYR A 383 21.11 12.46 7.76
C TYR A 383 22.17 12.73 6.68
N PRO A 384 23.34 12.04 6.64
CA PRO A 384 24.35 12.29 5.60
C PRO A 384 23.82 12.06 4.17
N GLN A 385 23.03 10.99 4.00
CA GLN A 385 22.45 10.59 2.71
C GLN A 385 21.31 11.54 2.29
N LEU A 386 20.47 11.95 3.24
CA LEU A 386 19.42 12.96 3.02
C LEU A 386 20.04 14.30 2.55
N LEU A 387 21.09 14.75 3.23
CA LEU A 387 21.78 15.99 2.86
C LEU A 387 22.47 15.89 1.50
N ALA A 388 23.03 14.72 1.15
CA ALA A 388 23.62 14.49 -0.16
C ALA A 388 22.55 14.58 -1.28
N TYR A 389 21.40 13.96 -1.09
CA TYR A 389 20.30 14.04 -2.04
C TYR A 389 19.76 15.47 -2.19
N TYR A 390 19.58 16.19 -1.07
CA TYR A 390 19.18 17.59 -1.08
C TYR A 390 20.15 18.49 -1.88
N LYS A 391 21.48 18.32 -1.67
CA LYS A 391 22.52 19.07 -2.39
C LYS A 391 22.57 18.73 -3.89
N TRP A 392 22.26 17.47 -4.24
CA TRP A 392 22.22 16.99 -5.63
C TRP A 392 21.25 17.81 -6.50
N TRP A 393 20.08 18.17 -5.98
CA TRP A 393 19.09 18.97 -6.70
C TRP A 393 19.69 20.31 -7.17
N TYR A 394 20.33 21.05 -6.29
CA TYR A 394 20.96 22.33 -6.65
C TYR A 394 22.21 22.17 -7.53
N ALA A 395 22.91 21.05 -7.46
CA ALA A 395 24.07 20.77 -8.29
C ALA A 395 23.71 20.36 -9.72
N LYS A 396 22.57 19.71 -9.92
CA LYS A 396 22.20 19.05 -11.19
C LYS A 396 20.92 19.62 -11.84
N ARG A 397 20.07 20.32 -11.09
CA ARG A 397 18.75 20.78 -11.49
C ARG A 397 18.50 22.28 -11.30
N ASP A 398 19.55 23.08 -11.20
CA ASP A 398 19.52 24.56 -11.18
C ASP A 398 20.33 25.05 -12.40
N HIS A 399 19.67 25.16 -13.56
CA HIS A 399 20.29 25.43 -14.84
C HIS A 399 21.02 26.79 -14.87
N ASN A 400 20.37 27.82 -14.38
CA ASN A 400 20.90 29.20 -14.39
C ASN A 400 21.60 29.59 -13.09
N ARG A 401 21.69 28.67 -12.10
CA ARG A 401 22.33 28.85 -10.79
C ARG A 401 21.75 29.99 -9.96
N ASN A 402 20.44 30.19 -10.06
CA ASN A 402 19.75 31.21 -9.29
C ASN A 402 19.19 30.69 -7.94
N GLY A 403 19.34 29.37 -7.66
CA GLY A 403 18.84 28.67 -6.48
C GLY A 403 17.35 28.32 -6.59
N ILE A 404 16.82 28.26 -7.80
CA ILE A 404 15.48 27.74 -8.12
C ILE A 404 15.68 26.58 -9.09
N CYS A 405 15.20 25.39 -8.70
CA CYS A 405 15.43 24.18 -9.47
C CYS A 405 14.32 23.91 -10.49
N GLU A 406 14.69 23.18 -11.54
CA GLU A 406 13.80 22.63 -12.55
C GLU A 406 13.77 21.10 -12.44
N PHE A 407 12.65 20.44 -12.81
CA PHE A 407 12.68 19.00 -13.09
C PHE A 407 13.52 18.68 -14.31
N GLY A 408 14.08 17.49 -14.37
CA GLY A 408 14.99 17.15 -15.44
C GLY A 408 15.23 15.64 -15.61
N SER A 409 16.28 15.30 -16.34
CA SER A 409 16.68 13.91 -16.58
C SER A 409 18.18 13.76 -16.70
N THR A 410 18.68 12.52 -16.66
CA THR A 410 20.09 12.20 -16.89
C THR A 410 20.38 11.98 -18.38
N ASP A 411 19.36 11.61 -19.17
CA ASP A 411 19.46 11.25 -20.58
C ASP A 411 19.02 12.35 -21.56
N GLY A 412 18.53 13.49 -21.04
CA GLY A 412 18.09 14.63 -21.85
C GLY A 412 16.69 14.48 -22.45
N THR A 413 15.95 13.44 -22.12
CA THR A 413 14.57 13.25 -22.60
C THR A 413 13.56 14.00 -21.75
N LEU A 414 12.55 14.59 -22.40
CA LEU A 414 11.42 15.23 -21.71
C LEU A 414 10.56 14.18 -20.99
N GLU A 415 10.48 12.97 -21.53
CA GLU A 415 9.74 11.87 -20.91
C GLU A 415 10.28 11.57 -19.50
N ALA A 416 11.60 11.35 -19.36
CA ALA A 416 12.21 11.08 -18.06
C ALA A 416 12.12 12.31 -17.13
N ALA A 417 12.23 13.54 -17.66
CA ALA A 417 12.04 14.75 -16.86
C ALA A 417 10.61 14.91 -16.35
N ALA A 418 9.61 14.52 -17.13
CA ALA A 418 8.22 14.48 -16.70
C ALA A 418 8.01 13.38 -15.61
N TRP A 419 8.66 12.22 -15.75
CA TRP A 419 8.67 11.19 -14.70
C TRP A 419 9.35 11.66 -13.40
N GLU A 420 10.42 12.47 -13.51
CA GLU A 420 11.08 13.08 -12.34
C GLU A 420 10.13 13.98 -11.56
N SER A 421 9.19 14.66 -12.24
CA SER A 421 8.14 15.44 -11.58
C SER A 421 7.08 14.58 -10.89
N GLY A 422 6.97 13.30 -11.29
CA GLY A 422 5.90 12.39 -10.92
C GLY A 422 4.55 12.70 -11.56
N MET A 423 4.41 13.83 -12.24
CA MET A 423 3.18 14.26 -12.93
C MET A 423 3.35 14.10 -14.45
N ASP A 424 3.51 12.88 -14.90
CA ASP A 424 4.04 12.41 -16.19
C ASP A 424 3.54 13.17 -17.43
N ASN A 425 2.33 13.67 -17.41
CA ASN A 425 1.71 14.36 -18.55
C ASN A 425 0.96 15.64 -18.14
N ALA A 426 1.37 16.29 -17.06
CA ALA A 426 0.72 17.51 -16.56
C ALA A 426 0.67 18.60 -17.64
N ILE A 427 -0.44 19.36 -17.69
CA ILE A 427 -0.70 20.41 -18.70
C ILE A 427 0.42 21.45 -18.75
N ARG A 428 1.01 21.78 -17.60
CA ARG A 428 2.10 22.76 -17.47
C ARG A 428 3.35 22.41 -18.27
N PHE A 429 3.53 21.14 -18.67
CA PHE A 429 4.67 20.65 -19.45
C PHE A 429 4.45 20.59 -20.97
N ASP A 430 3.26 20.92 -21.48
CA ASP A 430 2.90 20.77 -22.89
C ASP A 430 3.86 21.47 -23.88
N ASN A 431 4.52 22.56 -23.48
CA ASN A 431 5.43 23.34 -24.34
C ASN A 431 6.86 23.39 -23.81
N THR A 432 7.23 22.48 -22.93
CA THR A 432 8.53 22.43 -22.26
C THR A 432 9.62 21.88 -23.20
N LYS A 433 10.83 22.41 -23.07
CA LYS A 433 12.04 21.95 -23.76
C LYS A 433 13.11 21.57 -22.76
N MET A 434 14.04 20.73 -23.18
CA MET A 434 15.17 20.31 -22.36
C MET A 434 16.39 21.18 -22.59
N LEU A 435 17.07 21.61 -21.52
CA LEU A 435 18.29 22.36 -21.49
C LEU A 435 19.40 21.53 -20.85
N LYS A 436 20.58 21.50 -21.47
CA LYS A 436 21.73 20.72 -20.98
C LYS A 436 22.46 21.48 -19.87
N ASN A 437 22.62 20.84 -18.69
CA ASN A 437 23.39 21.36 -17.56
C ASN A 437 24.80 20.76 -17.51
N ALA A 438 24.90 19.44 -17.76
CA ALA A 438 26.13 18.66 -17.81
C ALA A 438 25.96 17.46 -18.76
N ASP A 439 26.95 16.58 -18.86
CA ASP A 439 26.84 15.40 -19.72
C ASP A 439 25.79 14.39 -19.22
N ASP A 440 25.55 14.36 -17.91
CA ASP A 440 24.63 13.49 -17.19
C ASP A 440 23.47 14.26 -16.52
N ALA A 441 23.23 15.51 -16.92
CA ALA A 441 22.20 16.34 -16.29
C ALA A 441 21.55 17.30 -17.29
N TRP A 442 20.23 17.28 -17.32
CA TRP A 442 19.39 18.14 -18.12
C TRP A 442 18.23 18.65 -17.27
N SER A 443 17.78 19.88 -17.54
CA SER A 443 16.62 20.49 -16.90
C SER A 443 15.57 20.88 -17.93
N MET A 444 14.30 20.92 -17.52
CA MET A 444 13.25 21.61 -18.26
C MET A 444 13.55 23.11 -18.36
N ASP A 445 13.04 23.79 -19.39
CA ASP A 445 13.16 25.25 -19.55
C ASP A 445 12.13 26.04 -18.71
N GLN A 446 11.73 25.44 -17.58
CA GLN A 446 10.81 26.03 -16.60
C GLN A 446 11.15 25.61 -15.18
N GLU A 447 11.08 26.58 -14.29
CA GLU A 447 11.21 26.40 -12.84
C GLU A 447 9.87 25.95 -12.27
N SER A 448 9.88 24.90 -11.45
CA SER A 448 8.66 24.26 -10.97
C SER A 448 8.36 24.60 -9.52
N VAL A 449 7.14 25.08 -9.26
CA VAL A 449 6.73 25.57 -7.94
C VAL A 449 6.69 24.47 -6.88
N ASP A 450 6.17 23.30 -7.21
CA ASP A 450 6.10 22.15 -6.31
C ASP A 450 7.51 21.65 -5.91
N LEU A 451 8.42 21.48 -6.87
CA LEU A 451 9.81 21.10 -6.61
C LEU A 451 10.48 22.03 -5.59
N ASN A 452 10.38 23.33 -5.84
CA ASN A 452 11.03 24.31 -4.97
C ASN A 452 10.34 24.46 -3.61
N ALA A 453 9.03 24.24 -3.54
CA ALA A 453 8.32 24.15 -2.27
C ALA A 453 8.74 22.89 -1.47
N TYR A 454 8.92 21.74 -2.13
CA TYR A 454 9.46 20.53 -1.50
C TYR A 454 10.89 20.78 -1.00
N LEU A 455 11.77 21.38 -1.80
CA LEU A 455 13.14 21.71 -1.39
C LEU A 455 13.18 22.68 -0.21
N ALA A 456 12.29 23.66 -0.16
CA ALA A 456 12.18 24.56 1.01
C ALA A 456 11.76 23.78 2.28
N TYR A 457 10.87 22.80 2.13
CA TYR A 457 10.46 21.95 3.23
C TYR A 457 11.57 21.01 3.69
N GLU A 458 12.27 20.35 2.75
CA GLU A 458 13.45 19.51 3.03
C GLU A 458 14.54 20.32 3.77
N CYS A 459 14.81 21.57 3.34
CA CYS A 459 15.73 22.47 4.03
C CYS A 459 15.34 22.70 5.50
N LYS A 460 14.07 23.03 5.75
CA LYS A 460 13.54 23.23 7.10
C LYS A 460 13.74 21.99 7.96
N LEU A 461 13.44 20.80 7.41
CA LEU A 461 13.55 19.52 8.14
C LEU A 461 15.01 19.11 8.34
N LEU A 462 15.90 19.29 7.36
CA LEU A 462 17.33 19.05 7.53
C LEU A 462 17.96 19.93 8.61
N LYS A 463 17.55 21.20 8.73
CA LYS A 463 17.95 22.07 9.85
C LYS A 463 17.45 21.56 11.19
N LYS A 464 16.19 21.09 11.26
CA LYS A 464 15.62 20.43 12.45
C LYS A 464 16.44 19.20 12.83
N PHE A 465 16.74 18.31 11.88
CA PHE A 465 17.53 17.10 12.10
C PHE A 465 18.97 17.41 12.53
N ALA A 466 19.63 18.36 11.89
CA ALA A 466 20.98 18.79 12.27
C ALA A 466 21.01 19.27 13.73
N SER A 467 20.04 20.10 14.14
CA SER A 467 19.90 20.53 15.53
C SER A 467 19.65 19.36 16.48
N LEU A 468 18.79 18.41 16.08
CA LEU A 468 18.43 17.23 16.87
C LEU A 468 19.63 16.32 17.16
N ILE A 469 20.52 16.14 16.17
CA ILE A 469 21.72 15.29 16.29
C ILE A 469 22.98 16.09 16.69
N GLY A 470 22.87 17.38 16.96
CA GLY A 470 23.94 18.23 17.50
C GLY A 470 25.01 18.63 16.50
N ILE A 471 24.65 18.81 15.21
CA ILE A 471 25.57 19.28 14.17
C ILE A 471 25.03 20.54 13.49
N SER A 472 25.86 21.20 12.66
CA SER A 472 25.44 22.34 11.86
C SER A 472 24.92 21.89 10.50
N PHE A 473 23.83 22.49 10.01
CA PHE A 473 23.39 22.37 8.64
C PHE A 473 24.36 23.12 7.71
N ASP A 474 24.80 22.47 6.63
CA ASP A 474 25.74 23.04 5.65
C ASP A 474 25.23 22.97 4.20
N GLY A 475 23.92 22.84 4.00
CA GLY A 475 23.26 22.87 2.70
C GLY A 475 22.93 24.29 2.22
N PRO A 476 22.61 24.46 0.92
CA PRO A 476 22.05 25.72 0.41
C PRO A 476 20.69 26.01 1.07
N ASP A 477 20.33 27.29 1.14
CA ASP A 477 19.04 27.72 1.67
C ASP A 477 18.49 28.89 0.84
N TYR A 478 17.47 28.61 0.09
CA TYR A 478 16.74 29.55 -0.75
C TYR A 478 15.26 29.67 -0.38
N SER A 479 14.86 29.11 0.76
CA SER A 479 13.46 28.94 1.17
C SER A 479 12.67 30.26 1.22
N ASP A 480 13.31 31.35 1.65
CA ASP A 480 12.63 32.64 1.90
C ASP A 480 12.06 33.31 0.64
N LYS A 481 12.58 32.98 -0.54
CA LYS A 481 12.15 33.61 -1.80
C LYS A 481 11.06 32.83 -2.55
N ILE A 482 10.87 31.54 -2.26
CA ILE A 482 10.08 30.62 -3.08
C ILE A 482 8.62 31.06 -3.19
N ALA A 483 7.98 31.39 -2.06
CA ALA A 483 6.56 31.73 -2.06
C ALA A 483 6.24 32.98 -2.88
N ASP A 484 7.03 34.04 -2.73
CA ASP A 484 6.80 35.28 -3.47
C ASP A 484 7.20 35.15 -4.94
N TYR A 485 8.19 34.30 -5.23
CA TYR A 485 8.68 34.08 -6.59
C TYR A 485 7.63 33.38 -7.48
N PHE A 486 6.92 32.38 -6.96
CA PHE A 486 5.98 31.58 -7.73
C PHE A 486 4.52 32.02 -7.62
N PHE A 487 4.17 33.00 -6.77
CA PHE A 487 2.79 33.44 -6.62
C PHE A 487 2.43 34.47 -7.68
N ASP A 488 1.51 34.13 -8.58
CA ASP A 488 0.93 35.08 -9.53
C ASP A 488 -0.18 35.88 -8.87
N GLU A 489 0.10 37.14 -8.56
CA GLU A 489 -0.85 38.06 -7.93
C GLU A 489 -2.08 38.36 -8.82
N LYS A 490 -1.96 38.20 -10.15
CA LYS A 490 -3.04 38.45 -11.13
C LYS A 490 -4.13 37.40 -11.03
N ILE A 491 -3.75 36.12 -10.99
CA ILE A 491 -4.69 35.01 -10.91
C ILE A 491 -4.91 34.51 -9.49
N GLY A 492 -4.05 34.89 -8.54
CA GLY A 492 -4.14 34.46 -7.14
C GLY A 492 -3.74 33.01 -6.91
N TRP A 493 -2.78 32.50 -7.67
CA TRP A 493 -2.36 31.11 -7.63
C TRP A 493 -0.85 30.95 -7.74
N PHE A 494 -0.31 29.81 -7.30
CA PHE A 494 1.08 29.43 -7.49
C PHE A 494 1.23 28.75 -8.85
N CYS A 495 2.15 29.25 -9.67
CA CYS A 495 2.41 28.76 -11.02
C CYS A 495 3.91 28.63 -11.28
N ASP A 496 4.28 27.69 -12.16
CA ASP A 496 5.64 27.55 -12.70
C ASP A 496 6.04 28.79 -13.48
N ARG A 497 7.36 28.99 -13.67
CA ARG A 497 7.90 30.12 -14.43
C ARG A 497 8.84 29.66 -15.55
N ARG A 498 8.78 30.33 -16.70
CA ARG A 498 9.70 30.09 -17.81
C ARG A 498 11.07 30.65 -17.50
N LEU A 499 12.12 29.89 -17.80
CA LEU A 499 13.52 30.36 -17.67
C LEU A 499 13.86 31.51 -18.64
N SER A 500 13.24 31.53 -19.82
CA SER A 500 13.58 32.46 -20.89
C SER A 500 13.31 33.93 -20.56
N ASP A 501 12.21 34.21 -19.85
CA ASP A 501 11.74 35.58 -19.60
C ASP A 501 11.10 35.77 -18.21
N GLY A 502 11.04 34.68 -17.41
CA GLY A 502 10.46 34.69 -16.09
C GLY A 502 8.93 34.82 -16.07
N SER A 503 8.25 34.65 -17.21
CA SER A 503 6.78 34.69 -17.27
C SER A 503 6.15 33.50 -16.58
N PHE A 504 4.99 33.69 -15.97
CA PHE A 504 4.20 32.62 -15.39
C PHE A 504 3.61 31.70 -16.46
N ILE A 505 3.56 30.41 -16.15
CA ILE A 505 2.80 29.41 -16.90
C ILE A 505 1.41 29.37 -16.25
N GLU A 506 0.50 30.19 -16.77
CA GLU A 506 -0.84 30.38 -16.21
C GLU A 506 -1.77 29.18 -16.51
N GLU A 507 -1.36 27.97 -16.07
CA GLU A 507 -2.10 26.70 -16.17
C GLU A 507 -2.33 26.17 -14.74
N PRO A 508 -3.30 26.73 -13.97
CA PRO A 508 -3.51 26.34 -12.58
C PRO A 508 -3.77 24.84 -12.42
N GLY A 509 -2.94 24.17 -11.64
CA GLY A 509 -2.99 22.74 -11.36
C GLY A 509 -2.64 22.44 -9.91
N CYS A 510 -2.49 21.16 -9.62
CA CYS A 510 -2.27 20.64 -8.27
C CYS A 510 -0.89 21.02 -7.70
N GLU A 511 0.10 21.35 -8.53
CA GLU A 511 1.39 21.87 -8.09
C GLU A 511 1.27 23.10 -7.20
N GLY A 512 0.19 23.89 -7.40
CA GLY A 512 -0.13 25.06 -6.59
C GLY A 512 -0.64 24.76 -5.19
N TYR A 513 -0.97 23.51 -4.84
CA TYR A 513 -1.36 23.13 -3.47
C TYR A 513 -0.15 23.01 -2.54
N THR A 514 1.01 22.64 -3.09
CA THR A 514 2.22 22.32 -2.32
C THR A 514 2.69 23.45 -1.40
N PRO A 515 2.79 24.74 -1.83
CA PRO A 515 3.23 25.83 -0.96
C PRO A 515 2.35 26.01 0.30
N PHE A 516 1.05 25.68 0.22
CA PHE A 516 0.15 25.71 1.35
C PHE A 516 0.34 24.53 2.29
N TRP A 517 0.57 23.34 1.72
CA TRP A 517 0.82 22.13 2.50
C TRP A 517 2.11 22.26 3.32
N VAL A 518 3.21 22.68 2.69
CA VAL A 518 4.52 22.83 3.37
C VAL A 518 4.65 24.11 4.20
N GLN A 519 3.63 24.96 4.19
CA GLN A 519 3.54 26.20 5.00
C GLN A 519 4.59 27.27 4.68
N ILE A 520 4.96 27.41 3.42
CA ILE A 520 5.82 28.53 2.96
C ILE A 520 5.01 29.73 2.46
N ALA A 521 3.75 29.51 2.06
CA ALA A 521 2.85 30.59 1.64
C ALA A 521 2.48 31.51 2.80
N SER A 522 2.26 32.80 2.49
CA SER A 522 1.68 33.75 3.46
C SER A 522 0.16 33.53 3.60
N LYS A 523 -0.40 33.97 4.74
CA LYS A 523 -1.86 33.99 4.93
C LYS A 523 -2.56 34.81 3.84
N LYS A 524 -1.95 35.93 3.37
CA LYS A 524 -2.49 36.77 2.29
C LYS A 524 -2.58 36.02 0.97
N GLN A 525 -1.58 35.18 0.64
CA GLN A 525 -1.60 34.35 -0.56
C GLN A 525 -2.70 33.28 -0.45
N MET A 526 -2.83 32.62 0.72
CA MET A 526 -3.94 31.68 0.96
C MET A 526 -5.32 32.35 0.86
N ASP A 527 -5.50 33.55 1.40
CA ASP A 527 -6.77 34.28 1.34
C ASP A 527 -7.16 34.68 -0.09
N LYS A 528 -6.21 34.75 -1.02
CA LYS A 528 -6.49 34.89 -2.45
C LYS A 528 -6.80 33.55 -3.10
N ALA A 529 -5.99 32.53 -2.84
CA ALA A 529 -6.13 31.21 -3.45
C ALA A 529 -7.42 30.48 -3.04
N ILE A 530 -7.98 30.80 -1.85
CA ILE A 530 -9.21 30.16 -1.37
C ILE A 530 -10.40 30.34 -2.34
N THR A 531 -10.41 31.42 -3.11
CA THR A 531 -11.46 31.67 -4.10
C THR A 531 -11.42 30.64 -5.24
N LEU A 532 -10.23 30.22 -5.67
CA LEU A 532 -10.06 29.17 -6.67
C LEU A 532 -10.30 27.80 -6.07
N LEU A 533 -9.80 27.54 -4.87
CA LEU A 533 -9.97 26.26 -4.15
C LEU A 533 -11.43 25.94 -3.87
N THR A 534 -12.29 26.95 -3.67
CA THR A 534 -13.72 26.79 -3.40
C THR A 534 -14.60 26.93 -4.63
N ASP A 535 -14.04 27.28 -5.79
CA ASP A 535 -14.77 27.39 -7.05
C ASP A 535 -15.12 26.01 -7.61
N THR A 536 -16.41 25.73 -7.74
CA THR A 536 -16.94 24.46 -8.25
C THR A 536 -16.65 24.23 -9.73
N ALA A 537 -16.36 25.29 -10.49
CA ALA A 537 -15.93 25.19 -11.87
C ALA A 537 -14.43 24.85 -12.00
N LYS A 538 -13.65 24.97 -10.93
CA LYS A 538 -12.19 24.79 -10.95
C LYS A 538 -11.74 23.62 -10.10
N PHE A 539 -11.64 23.80 -8.77
CA PHE A 539 -11.02 22.84 -7.87
C PHE A 539 -12.00 22.18 -6.88
N SER A 540 -13.15 22.82 -6.58
CA SER A 540 -14.19 22.25 -5.71
C SER A 540 -15.19 21.41 -6.51
N THR A 541 -14.69 20.48 -7.31
CA THR A 541 -15.46 19.57 -8.16
C THR A 541 -16.23 18.52 -7.34
N TYR A 542 -16.94 17.59 -7.99
CA TYR A 542 -17.68 16.54 -7.28
C TYR A 542 -16.77 15.74 -6.34
N ILE A 543 -15.62 15.25 -6.83
CA ILE A 543 -14.49 14.90 -5.94
C ILE A 543 -13.54 16.09 -5.95
N PRO A 544 -13.17 16.69 -4.80
CA PRO A 544 -12.39 17.90 -4.76
C PRO A 544 -10.93 17.71 -5.15
N PHE A 545 -10.38 18.79 -5.68
CA PHE A 545 -8.97 19.00 -5.98
C PHE A 545 -8.42 18.13 -7.11
N PRO A 546 -8.98 18.28 -8.35
CA PRO A 546 -8.41 17.67 -9.54
C PRO A 546 -6.99 18.16 -9.82
N THR A 547 -6.24 17.37 -10.59
CA THR A 547 -4.85 17.68 -10.95
C THR A 547 -4.69 18.88 -11.89
N ALA A 548 -5.75 19.27 -12.58
CA ALA A 548 -5.85 20.51 -13.34
C ALA A 548 -7.19 21.20 -13.05
N ALA A 549 -7.23 22.53 -13.12
CA ALA A 549 -8.50 23.26 -12.99
C ALA A 549 -9.53 22.72 -13.99
N ALA A 550 -10.73 22.36 -13.51
CA ALA A 550 -11.72 21.66 -14.32
C ALA A 550 -12.29 22.50 -15.49
N ASP A 551 -12.16 23.84 -15.44
CA ASP A 551 -12.50 24.74 -16.52
C ASP A 551 -11.34 24.96 -17.53
N ASN A 552 -10.16 24.36 -17.31
CA ASN A 552 -9.10 24.41 -18.28
C ASN A 552 -9.50 23.60 -19.53
N PRO A 553 -9.42 24.21 -20.75
CA PRO A 553 -9.84 23.54 -21.99
C PRO A 553 -9.02 22.28 -22.34
N LYS A 554 -7.84 22.10 -21.70
CA LYS A 554 -6.99 20.91 -21.83
C LYS A 554 -7.27 19.87 -20.74
N CYS A 555 -8.16 20.15 -19.78
CA CYS A 555 -8.54 19.21 -18.73
C CYS A 555 -9.25 18.01 -19.37
N ASP A 556 -8.75 16.81 -19.04
CA ASP A 556 -9.31 15.53 -19.46
C ASP A 556 -9.60 14.68 -18.22
N PRO A 557 -10.87 14.39 -17.90
CA PRO A 557 -11.25 13.58 -16.74
C PRO A 557 -10.64 12.18 -16.70
N ASN A 558 -10.14 11.68 -17.82
CA ASN A 558 -9.42 10.39 -17.95
C ASN A 558 -7.94 10.58 -18.30
N GLY A 559 -7.44 11.79 -18.28
CA GLY A 559 -6.13 12.20 -18.79
C GLY A 559 -4.95 11.99 -17.83
N TYR A 560 -5.06 11.09 -16.85
CA TYR A 560 -4.02 10.73 -15.89
C TYR A 560 -3.66 11.92 -14.96
N TRP A 561 -2.65 12.76 -15.27
CA TRP A 561 -2.32 13.98 -14.52
C TRP A 561 -2.92 15.26 -15.13
N ARG A 562 -3.93 15.16 -16.00
CA ARG A 562 -4.58 16.27 -16.70
C ARG A 562 -6.03 16.50 -16.25
N GLY A 563 -6.46 15.99 -15.10
CA GLY A 563 -7.83 16.14 -14.61
C GLY A 563 -8.25 15.18 -13.50
N PRO A 564 -7.94 13.88 -13.55
CA PRO A 564 -8.31 12.95 -12.48
C PRO A 564 -7.84 13.37 -11.09
N ILE A 565 -8.51 12.81 -10.09
CA ILE A 565 -8.19 13.01 -8.67
C ILE A 565 -7.07 12.08 -8.28
N TRP A 566 -5.95 12.64 -7.86
CA TRP A 566 -4.87 11.95 -7.19
C TRP A 566 -4.91 12.30 -5.70
N LEU A 567 -5.09 11.29 -4.85
CA LEU A 567 -5.43 11.52 -3.44
C LEU A 567 -4.28 12.13 -2.62
N ASP A 568 -3.05 12.05 -3.07
CA ASP A 568 -1.92 12.78 -2.50
C ASP A 568 -2.05 14.30 -2.69
N GLN A 569 -2.42 14.72 -3.91
CA GLN A 569 -2.63 16.13 -4.23
C GLN A 569 -3.87 16.67 -3.50
N THR A 570 -4.94 15.86 -3.45
CA THR A 570 -6.12 16.17 -2.65
C THR A 570 -5.77 16.33 -1.17
N TYR A 571 -4.92 15.44 -0.62
CA TYR A 571 -4.44 15.55 0.77
C TYR A 571 -3.64 16.84 0.99
N GLN A 572 -2.74 17.20 0.05
CA GLN A 572 -1.96 18.45 0.16
C GLN A 572 -2.87 19.68 0.20
N ALA A 573 -3.90 19.73 -0.65
CA ALA A 573 -4.89 20.83 -0.64
C ALA A 573 -5.67 20.87 0.68
N ILE A 574 -6.19 19.73 1.16
CA ILE A 574 -6.94 19.62 2.42
C ILE A 574 -6.06 20.01 3.62
N LYS A 575 -4.83 19.50 3.68
CA LYS A 575 -3.87 19.83 4.74
C LYS A 575 -3.46 21.29 4.68
N GLY A 576 -3.28 21.84 3.48
CA GLY A 576 -3.04 23.25 3.25
C GLY A 576 -4.16 24.12 3.84
N LEU A 577 -5.41 23.80 3.54
CA LEU A 577 -6.57 24.50 4.14
C LEU A 577 -6.52 24.48 5.67
N ARG A 578 -6.25 23.32 6.25
CA ARG A 578 -6.15 23.16 7.71
C ARG A 578 -5.03 24.00 8.31
N ASN A 579 -3.85 24.01 7.68
CA ASN A 579 -2.67 24.77 8.12
C ASN A 579 -2.93 26.28 8.21
N TYR A 580 -3.85 26.82 7.39
CA TYR A 580 -4.19 28.24 7.35
C TYR A 580 -5.51 28.60 8.05
N GLY A 581 -6.05 27.70 8.88
CA GLY A 581 -7.20 27.96 9.74
C GLY A 581 -8.56 27.65 9.11
N TYR A 582 -8.61 26.98 7.97
CA TYR A 582 -9.85 26.53 7.31
C TYR A 582 -10.22 25.08 7.68
N GLY A 583 -10.03 24.67 8.95
CA GLY A 583 -10.22 23.29 9.40
C GLY A 583 -11.59 22.70 9.10
N LYS A 584 -12.68 23.46 9.31
CA LYS A 584 -14.05 23.00 8.96
C LYS A 584 -14.23 22.70 7.47
N LEU A 585 -13.62 23.51 6.61
CA LEU A 585 -13.67 23.30 5.16
C LEU A 585 -12.82 22.09 4.77
N ALA A 586 -11.66 21.91 5.41
CA ALA A 586 -10.82 20.73 5.24
C ALA A 586 -11.57 19.44 5.63
N ASP A 587 -12.31 19.42 6.74
CA ASP A 587 -13.15 18.30 7.15
C ASP A 587 -14.27 18.02 6.13
N GLN A 588 -14.94 19.06 5.64
CA GLN A 588 -15.97 18.94 4.62
C GLN A 588 -15.43 18.30 3.33
N TYR A 589 -14.25 18.68 2.88
CA TYR A 589 -13.63 18.09 1.69
C TYR A 589 -13.14 16.66 1.94
N THR A 590 -12.64 16.35 3.14
CA THR A 590 -12.33 14.98 3.54
C THR A 590 -13.57 14.09 3.49
N GLU A 591 -14.72 14.56 4.02
CA GLU A 591 -15.98 13.85 3.93
C GLU A 591 -16.42 13.63 2.47
N GLN A 592 -16.26 14.62 1.60
CA GLN A 592 -16.58 14.46 0.17
C GLN A 592 -15.74 13.36 -0.49
N VAL A 593 -14.45 13.26 -0.17
CA VAL A 593 -13.59 12.16 -0.66
C VAL A 593 -14.11 10.82 -0.16
N PHE A 594 -14.34 10.68 1.15
CA PHE A 594 -14.74 9.42 1.77
C PHE A 594 -16.14 8.94 1.29
N GLU A 595 -17.05 9.87 1.04
CA GLU A 595 -18.41 9.56 0.64
C GLU A 595 -18.57 9.32 -0.87
N ARG A 596 -17.72 9.94 -1.70
CA ARG A 596 -17.96 10.04 -3.15
C ARG A 596 -16.98 9.24 -3.99
N CYS A 597 -15.76 8.92 -3.52
CA CYS A 597 -14.88 8.01 -4.24
C CYS A 597 -15.43 6.58 -4.15
N GLN A 598 -15.75 6.00 -5.31
CA GLN A 598 -16.39 4.70 -5.41
C GLN A 598 -15.47 3.59 -4.88
N GLY A 599 -16.05 2.66 -4.14
CA GLY A 599 -15.34 1.49 -3.62
C GLY A 599 -14.63 1.71 -2.27
N LEU A 600 -14.59 2.94 -1.73
CA LEU A 600 -13.94 3.17 -0.43
C LEU A 600 -14.73 2.53 0.72
N LYS A 601 -16.05 2.61 0.71
CA LYS A 601 -16.92 2.04 1.75
C LYS A 601 -17.41 0.62 1.42
N GLU A 602 -17.42 0.25 0.16
CA GLU A 602 -17.85 -1.04 -0.36
C GLU A 602 -16.73 -2.11 -0.29
N ASP A 603 -17.06 -3.35 -0.63
CA ASP A 603 -16.13 -4.47 -0.78
C ASP A 603 -15.38 -4.36 -2.11
N ALA A 604 -14.44 -3.44 -2.18
CA ALA A 604 -13.70 -3.13 -3.40
C ALA A 604 -12.29 -2.59 -3.08
N PRO A 605 -11.31 -2.79 -3.98
CA PRO A 605 -9.96 -2.24 -3.79
C PRO A 605 -9.93 -0.71 -3.93
N ILE A 606 -8.97 -0.09 -3.25
CA ILE A 606 -8.57 1.30 -3.47
C ILE A 606 -7.82 1.37 -4.80
N HIS A 607 -8.11 2.40 -5.61
CA HIS A 607 -7.51 2.60 -6.93
C HIS A 607 -6.46 3.72 -6.94
N GLU A 608 -5.68 3.76 -8.02
CA GLU A 608 -4.59 4.71 -8.25
C GLU A 608 -5.09 6.15 -8.26
N ASN A 609 -6.16 6.39 -9.01
CA ASN A 609 -6.83 7.68 -9.07
C ASN A 609 -8.35 7.53 -9.26
N TYR A 610 -9.06 8.65 -9.23
CA TYR A 610 -10.53 8.68 -9.27
C TYR A 610 -11.04 9.72 -10.24
N GLY A 611 -12.22 9.44 -10.80
CA GLY A 611 -12.92 10.36 -11.72
C GLY A 611 -13.41 11.63 -11.02
N THR A 612 -13.04 12.78 -11.55
CA THR A 612 -13.32 14.10 -11.00
C THR A 612 -14.82 14.40 -10.86
N HIS A 613 -15.66 13.90 -11.78
CA HIS A 613 -17.08 14.22 -11.86
C HIS A 613 -18.02 13.16 -11.29
N ASN A 614 -17.54 11.94 -11.08
CA ASN A 614 -18.38 10.80 -10.69
C ASN A 614 -17.74 9.90 -9.62
N GLY A 615 -16.46 10.14 -9.27
CA GLY A 615 -15.73 9.34 -8.29
C GLY A 615 -15.41 7.92 -8.74
N GLU A 616 -15.53 7.60 -10.04
CA GLU A 616 -15.22 6.26 -10.55
C GLU A 616 -13.76 5.87 -10.31
N ARG A 617 -13.52 4.59 -10.15
CA ARG A 617 -12.20 4.01 -9.93
C ARG A 617 -11.42 3.94 -11.24
N LEU A 618 -10.26 4.56 -11.30
CA LEU A 618 -9.41 4.61 -12.49
C LEU A 618 -8.08 3.90 -12.23
N GLN A 619 -7.45 3.42 -13.30
CA GLN A 619 -6.11 2.82 -13.34
C GLN A 619 -5.92 1.60 -12.41
N ALA A 620 -4.79 1.49 -11.72
CA ALA A 620 -4.42 0.30 -10.97
C ALA A 620 -5.23 0.12 -9.66
N PRO A 621 -5.78 -1.09 -9.40
CA PRO A 621 -6.40 -1.42 -8.11
C PRO A 621 -5.35 -1.76 -7.06
N HIS A 622 -5.75 -1.86 -5.78
CA HIS A 622 -4.90 -2.17 -4.62
C HIS A 622 -3.72 -1.21 -4.47
N PHE A 623 -3.99 0.08 -4.58
CA PHE A 623 -2.94 1.08 -4.76
C PHE A 623 -2.49 1.72 -3.43
N SER A 624 -1.20 1.53 -3.09
CA SER A 624 -0.61 1.98 -1.82
C SER A 624 -0.59 3.50 -1.67
N TRP A 625 -0.36 4.23 -2.75
CA TRP A 625 -0.34 5.69 -2.80
C TRP A 625 -1.63 6.33 -2.29
N SER A 626 -2.75 5.95 -2.89
CA SER A 626 -4.07 6.43 -2.47
C SER A 626 -4.41 5.98 -1.05
N SER A 627 -4.01 4.75 -0.69
CA SER A 627 -4.21 4.19 0.65
C SER A 627 -3.47 5.00 1.73
N SER A 628 -2.23 5.40 1.46
CA SER A 628 -1.44 6.24 2.37
C SER A 628 -2.15 7.56 2.69
N HIS A 629 -2.65 8.23 1.68
CA HIS A 629 -3.28 9.55 1.85
C HIS A 629 -4.69 9.47 2.44
N LEU A 630 -5.45 8.41 2.16
CA LEU A 630 -6.73 8.16 2.84
C LEU A 630 -6.52 7.94 4.34
N LEU A 631 -5.47 7.21 4.73
CA LEU A 631 -5.14 7.01 6.13
C LEU A 631 -4.75 8.34 6.81
N MET A 632 -3.91 9.15 6.17
CA MET A 632 -3.54 10.47 6.69
C MET A 632 -4.74 11.44 6.77
N MET A 633 -5.65 11.41 5.78
CA MET A 633 -6.90 12.19 5.84
C MET A 633 -7.77 11.76 7.03
N TYR A 634 -7.85 10.45 7.30
CA TYR A 634 -8.58 9.91 8.44
C TYR A 634 -7.93 10.36 9.77
N GLU A 635 -6.61 10.30 9.87
CA GLU A 635 -5.88 10.74 11.06
C GLU A 635 -6.06 12.23 11.35
N ASP A 636 -6.12 13.06 10.30
CA ASP A 636 -6.23 14.53 10.41
C ASP A 636 -7.66 15.05 10.55
N TYR A 637 -8.66 14.23 10.26
CA TYR A 637 -10.07 14.63 10.31
C TYR A 637 -10.46 15.13 11.71
N GLY A 638 -11.09 16.31 11.79
CA GLY A 638 -11.55 16.92 13.04
C GLY A 638 -10.45 17.55 13.91
N LYS A 639 -9.18 17.60 13.45
CA LYS A 639 -8.07 18.23 14.20
C LYS A 639 -7.99 19.74 13.97
#